data_549293963f05217226f914859d8cfbab
#
_entry.id   549293963f05217226f914859d8cfbab
#
_cell.length_a   1.000
_cell.length_b   1.000
_cell.length_c   1.000
_cell.angle_alpha   90.00
_cell.angle_beta   90.00
_cell.angle_gamma   90.00
#
_symmetry.space_group_name_H-M   'P 1'
#
loop_
_entity.id
_entity.type
_entity.pdbx_description
1 polymer ?
#
loop_
_entity_poly.entity_id
_entity_poly.type
_entity_poly.pdbx_seq_one_letter_code
_entity_poly.pdbx_strand_id
1 'polypeptide(L)'
;MTILILGSLLYNHVNAQGSHSVIIDAPSSVAGSYKSWIANFGATYCSTEAPLKGQLAFVSGPAGVTLGCQVDNDLTGKIAVIDRGTCPFSDKALNAQLKGAIAVIIFNNAAGDIFPMASSASGKDVKIPVLNMTLADGNKLRALITAGGLNVTIKRFDSPTKSAPGVVWGAKPGEGDFRCGLNNWTVKTVSCTGNAVSNVSWRLSPNGAMNGSCGGVTFFPSPSSFDGAMVFESDFYDSNSNNEGCGTNAGLGPCAAPQIAELISPEIILTNSTAPAYSVEFHQYTRQFRSNYFVAWSTNKGVSWDSVAINTDITTNNANEKTLLRVPMPKTGGAKSIIIKFRYEANYYYWGIDDVKIVEQESFNLQVNTFFAVPQNAATPLDFVEPINFLADVENKGAATQFKVPLEVIILDNGFKEVFKTRNVYDTLPSNAVVENKLFSQTFTPAAKGVYLGYYEILSDKVDADSSNNTQEFLFTITDSTFSKDLGPNRTIRPADASWTAGEPHSWAFGNHYYVPKGKNKYIKSVSFMMGNAAQLKDQAAVLNIYKWKDANANGNAEPTERTSLGTLFYIIGGKEQPDSLVVIPLNKDNGLEPIKLEDNTEYLVMLEYYASGTANFEMTVSDEIDYGGMITASILKQKPRFGSLIGIAGDLTKETYSYVGFGGNVFGIVPVVRLNVGNLVTTNVEELNTLTKQFTVFPNPATDFINLQFANSQRNVLLKMIDINGRILFQKAVDFIQEKYPYQVNLPKVAPGYYFIQATSEEGMGIKSFIIK
;
A
#
# COMPACT_ATOMS: atom_id res chain seq x y z
N MET A 1 -14.49 -6.78 32.47
CA MET A 1 -15.28 -6.58 31.24
C MET A 1 -14.95 -5.18 30.73
N THR A 2 -13.83 -5.07 30.01
CA THR A 2 -13.37 -3.82 29.42
C THR A 2 -13.42 -4.05 27.92
N ILE A 3 -14.33 -3.32 27.28
CA ILE A 3 -14.53 -3.34 25.84
C ILE A 3 -13.29 -2.69 25.22
N LEU A 4 -12.41 -3.46 24.58
CA LEU A 4 -11.42 -2.94 23.67
C LEU A 4 -12.16 -2.50 22.39
N ILE A 5 -12.24 -1.20 22.23
CA ILE A 5 -12.65 -0.57 20.97
C ILE A 5 -11.48 -0.81 20.01
N LEU A 6 -11.71 -1.59 18.94
CA LEU A 6 -10.84 -1.60 17.76
C LEU A 6 -10.75 -0.16 17.25
N GLY A 7 -9.66 0.48 17.58
CA GLY A 7 -9.26 1.73 16.95
C GLY A 7 -8.79 1.39 15.54
N SER A 8 -9.64 1.66 14.55
CA SER A 8 -9.18 1.79 13.17
C SER A 8 -7.98 2.73 13.18
N LEU A 9 -6.80 2.23 12.85
CA LEU A 9 -5.67 3.04 12.43
C LEU A 9 -6.10 3.76 11.15
N LEU A 10 -6.75 4.89 11.34
CA LEU A 10 -6.81 5.92 10.33
C LEU A 10 -5.34 6.28 10.05
N TYR A 11 -4.81 5.79 8.95
CA TYR A 11 -3.73 6.46 8.27
C TYR A 11 -4.24 7.89 8.05
N ASN A 12 -3.90 8.76 8.98
CA ASN A 12 -3.94 10.17 8.71
C ASN A 12 -2.97 10.36 7.55
N HIS A 13 -3.51 10.47 6.35
CA HIS A 13 -2.84 11.25 5.33
C HIS A 13 -2.44 12.54 6.03
N VAL A 14 -1.17 12.73 6.24
CA VAL A 14 -0.63 14.02 6.67
C VAL A 14 -1.06 14.95 5.57
N ASN A 15 -2.18 15.63 5.78
CA ASN A 15 -2.59 16.71 4.91
C ASN A 15 -1.40 17.64 4.87
N ALA A 16 -0.78 17.79 3.70
CA ALA A 16 0.39 18.63 3.53
C ALA A 16 0.07 19.98 4.17
N GLN A 17 0.71 20.26 5.32
CA GLN A 17 0.59 21.57 5.94
C GLN A 17 1.27 22.53 4.99
N GLY A 18 0.63 23.67 4.68
CA GLY A 18 1.27 24.68 3.86
C GLY A 18 2.50 25.24 4.57
N SER A 19 3.49 25.67 3.81
CA SER A 19 4.72 26.28 4.35
C SER A 19 4.47 27.63 5.03
N HIS A 20 3.36 28.29 4.70
CA HIS A 20 3.00 29.63 5.16
C HIS A 20 1.50 29.75 5.40
N SER A 21 1.13 30.68 6.28
CA SER A 21 -0.24 31.10 6.51
C SER A 21 -0.45 32.52 5.96
N VAL A 22 -1.50 32.69 5.18
CA VAL A 22 -2.03 34.00 4.84
C VAL A 22 -3.13 34.32 5.83
N ILE A 23 -2.85 35.26 6.73
CA ILE A 23 -3.74 35.62 7.84
C ILE A 23 -4.55 36.88 7.44
N ILE A 24 -5.85 36.80 7.63
CA ILE A 24 -6.80 37.89 7.40
C ILE A 24 -7.49 38.19 8.73
N ASP A 25 -7.33 39.41 9.23
CA ASP A 25 -7.91 39.83 10.49
C ASP A 25 -9.34 40.37 10.33
N ALA A 26 -9.63 40.98 9.18
CA ALA A 26 -10.94 41.56 8.88
C ALA A 26 -11.23 41.53 7.35
N PRO A 27 -12.52 41.52 6.93
CA PRO A 27 -13.74 41.44 7.75
C PRO A 27 -14.00 40.03 8.30
N SER A 28 -14.83 39.93 9.31
CA SER A 28 -15.14 38.65 10.01
C SER A 28 -15.66 37.54 9.09
N SER A 29 -16.26 37.90 7.97
CA SER A 29 -16.77 36.94 6.96
C SER A 29 -15.66 36.11 6.30
N VAL A 30 -14.43 36.58 6.30
CA VAL A 30 -13.25 35.91 5.73
C VAL A 30 -12.05 35.91 6.69
N ALA A 31 -12.23 36.36 7.93
CA ALA A 31 -11.18 36.33 8.93
C ALA A 31 -10.73 34.88 9.21
N GLY A 32 -9.43 34.68 9.31
CA GLY A 32 -8.86 33.36 9.56
C GLY A 32 -7.46 33.21 9.00
N SER A 33 -6.91 32.01 9.17
CA SER A 33 -5.61 31.60 8.65
C SER A 33 -5.82 30.66 7.48
N TYR A 34 -5.29 31.00 6.35
CA TYR A 34 -5.35 30.24 5.09
C TYR A 34 -3.98 29.62 4.82
N LYS A 35 -3.95 28.30 4.65
CA LYS A 35 -2.68 27.62 4.34
C LYS A 35 -2.21 27.98 2.94
N SER A 36 -0.90 28.11 2.78
CA SER A 36 -0.27 28.36 1.50
C SER A 36 1.08 27.67 1.41
N TRP A 37 1.57 27.46 0.22
CA TRP A 37 2.88 26.88 -0.03
C TRP A 37 3.76 27.86 -0.80
N ILE A 38 5.02 28.01 -0.36
CA ILE A 38 5.99 28.86 -1.06
C ILE A 38 6.55 28.11 -2.28
N ALA A 39 6.79 28.83 -3.38
CA ALA A 39 7.42 28.30 -4.57
C ALA A 39 8.89 27.91 -4.34
N ASN A 40 9.42 27.03 -5.19
CA ASN A 40 10.86 26.69 -5.19
C ASN A 40 11.74 27.72 -5.90
N PHE A 41 11.18 28.88 -6.23
CA PHE A 41 11.86 30.04 -6.83
C PHE A 41 11.37 31.30 -6.16
N GLY A 42 12.10 32.41 -6.36
CA GLY A 42 11.85 33.68 -5.66
C GLY A 42 12.52 33.74 -4.29
N ALA A 43 12.18 34.76 -3.51
CA ALA A 43 12.73 34.92 -2.17
C ALA A 43 12.16 33.86 -1.22
N THR A 44 13.03 33.24 -0.44
CA THR A 44 12.61 32.45 0.72
C THR A 44 12.23 33.40 1.85
N TYR A 45 11.15 33.08 2.55
CA TYR A 45 10.67 33.88 3.68
C TYR A 45 10.81 33.09 4.96
N CYS A 46 11.75 33.48 5.80
CA CYS A 46 12.08 32.75 7.03
C CYS A 46 11.33 33.25 8.27
N SER A 47 11.09 32.35 9.24
CA SER A 47 10.36 32.65 10.48
C SER A 47 11.04 33.70 11.38
N THR A 48 12.33 33.97 11.16
CA THR A 48 13.07 35.03 11.82
C THR A 48 12.82 36.43 11.26
N GLU A 49 12.19 36.52 10.09
CA GLU A 49 11.82 37.74 9.44
C GLU A 49 10.48 38.26 9.98
N ALA A 50 10.31 39.58 10.00
CA ALA A 50 9.03 40.17 10.40
C ALA A 50 7.92 39.74 9.45
N PRO A 51 6.68 39.46 9.94
CA PRO A 51 5.58 39.09 9.07
C PRO A 51 5.36 40.07 7.93
N LEU A 52 5.26 39.56 6.70
CA LEU A 52 5.03 40.41 5.52
C LEU A 52 3.58 40.86 5.50
N LYS A 53 3.35 42.16 5.51
CA LYS A 53 2.02 42.77 5.49
C LYS A 53 1.80 43.55 4.22
N GLY A 54 0.62 43.43 3.63
CA GLY A 54 0.26 44.18 2.44
C GLY A 54 -1.22 44.00 2.03
N GLN A 55 -1.64 44.92 1.18
CA GLN A 55 -2.96 44.83 0.56
C GLN A 55 -2.94 43.87 -0.63
N LEU A 56 -3.93 42.98 -0.71
CA LEU A 56 -4.10 42.14 -1.91
C LEU A 56 -4.63 42.94 -3.08
N ALA A 57 -4.06 42.74 -4.24
CA ALA A 57 -4.53 43.30 -5.49
C ALA A 57 -4.39 42.30 -6.63
N PHE A 58 -5.45 42.12 -7.43
CA PHE A 58 -5.34 41.34 -8.64
C PHE A 58 -4.41 42.04 -9.65
N VAL A 59 -3.60 41.25 -10.33
CA VAL A 59 -2.95 41.69 -11.56
C VAL A 59 -4.01 41.94 -12.61
N SER A 60 -3.76 42.92 -13.50
CA SER A 60 -4.61 43.20 -14.64
C SER A 60 -3.73 43.26 -15.90
N GLY A 61 -4.00 42.35 -16.81
CA GLY A 61 -3.42 42.33 -18.15
C GLY A 61 -4.42 42.80 -19.20
N PRO A 62 -4.12 42.62 -20.49
CA PRO A 62 -5.01 43.00 -21.57
C PRO A 62 -6.42 42.44 -21.38
N ALA A 63 -7.45 43.26 -21.60
CA ALA A 63 -8.87 42.94 -21.40
C ALA A 63 -9.22 42.52 -19.95
N GLY A 64 -8.45 42.95 -18.93
CA GLY A 64 -8.72 42.66 -17.51
C GLY A 64 -8.36 41.23 -17.06
N VAL A 65 -7.53 40.51 -17.81
CA VAL A 65 -7.12 39.14 -17.52
C VAL A 65 -6.20 39.08 -16.30
N THR A 66 -6.51 38.24 -15.33
CA THR A 66 -5.79 38.07 -14.07
C THR A 66 -4.72 36.95 -14.09
N LEU A 67 -4.33 36.48 -15.27
CA LEU A 67 -3.38 35.37 -15.43
C LEU A 67 -1.91 35.75 -15.23
N GLY A 68 -1.57 37.05 -15.21
CA GLY A 68 -0.20 37.50 -14.94
C GLY A 68 0.83 37.23 -16.03
N CYS A 69 0.43 36.74 -17.21
CA CYS A 69 1.34 36.56 -18.34
C CYS A 69 1.80 37.92 -18.90
N GLN A 70 1.00 38.95 -18.75
CA GLN A 70 1.29 40.35 -18.87
C GLN A 70 0.59 41.09 -17.73
N VAL A 71 1.26 42.08 -17.14
CA VAL A 71 0.73 42.89 -16.03
C VAL A 71 0.83 44.36 -16.41
N ASP A 72 -0.30 45.04 -16.46
CA ASP A 72 -0.41 46.41 -16.89
C ASP A 72 -0.61 47.41 -15.73
N ASN A 73 -1.24 46.96 -14.60
CA ASN A 73 -1.52 47.79 -13.45
C ASN A 73 -0.30 47.97 -12.52
N ASP A 74 -0.29 49.06 -11.79
CA ASP A 74 0.68 49.30 -10.70
C ASP A 74 0.37 48.46 -9.46
N LEU A 75 1.39 47.75 -8.98
CA LEU A 75 1.34 46.89 -7.83
C LEU A 75 2.31 47.34 -6.70
N THR A 76 2.80 48.54 -6.79
CA THR A 76 3.78 49.08 -5.83
C THR A 76 3.32 48.95 -4.38
N GLY A 77 4.09 48.21 -3.60
CA GLY A 77 3.82 47.92 -2.18
C GLY A 77 2.65 46.95 -1.92
N LYS A 78 2.06 46.34 -2.97
CA LYS A 78 0.95 45.42 -2.82
C LYS A 78 1.41 43.96 -2.93
N ILE A 79 0.58 43.05 -2.46
CA ILE A 79 0.71 41.62 -2.67
C ILE A 79 -0.15 41.29 -3.87
N ALA A 80 0.49 40.87 -4.95
CA ALA A 80 -0.18 40.55 -6.21
C ALA A 80 -0.96 39.24 -6.10
N VAL A 81 -2.19 39.22 -6.58
CA VAL A 81 -3.01 38.00 -6.72
C VAL A 81 -3.12 37.65 -8.19
N ILE A 82 -2.82 36.39 -8.52
CA ILE A 82 -2.72 35.90 -9.88
C ILE A 82 -3.48 34.58 -10.01
N ASP A 83 -4.26 34.42 -11.05
CA ASP A 83 -4.88 33.13 -11.36
C ASP A 83 -3.91 32.15 -12.04
N ARG A 84 -3.97 30.90 -11.65
CA ARG A 84 -3.23 29.81 -12.30
C ARG A 84 -3.73 29.65 -13.74
N GLY A 85 -2.81 29.37 -14.68
CA GLY A 85 -3.10 29.03 -16.08
C GLY A 85 -2.13 29.69 -17.06
N THR A 86 -2.09 29.17 -18.28
CA THR A 86 -1.41 29.68 -19.50
C THR A 86 0.12 29.74 -19.39
N CYS A 87 0.71 30.72 -18.73
CA CYS A 87 2.17 30.91 -18.66
C CYS A 87 2.80 30.35 -17.38
N PRO A 88 4.13 30.12 -17.36
CA PRO A 88 4.87 29.60 -16.20
C PRO A 88 4.70 30.47 -14.96
N PHE A 89 4.75 29.82 -13.78
CA PHE A 89 4.56 30.51 -12.49
C PHE A 89 5.62 31.59 -12.23
N SER A 90 6.87 31.30 -12.57
CA SER A 90 7.95 32.27 -12.38
C SER A 90 7.84 33.48 -13.30
N ASP A 91 7.32 33.30 -14.54
CA ASP A 91 7.08 34.41 -15.44
C ASP A 91 5.97 35.32 -14.91
N LYS A 92 4.89 34.77 -14.38
CA LYS A 92 3.82 35.52 -13.70
C LYS A 92 4.36 36.36 -12.54
N ALA A 93 5.19 35.71 -11.68
CA ALA A 93 5.77 36.35 -10.52
C ALA A 93 6.74 37.49 -10.92
N LEU A 94 7.58 37.26 -11.92
CA LEU A 94 8.49 38.28 -12.44
C LEU A 94 7.74 39.48 -12.99
N ASN A 95 6.68 39.23 -13.76
CA ASN A 95 5.85 40.32 -14.32
C ASN A 95 5.19 41.17 -13.21
N ALA A 96 4.69 40.52 -12.15
CA ALA A 96 4.14 41.23 -11.00
C ALA A 96 5.24 42.01 -10.21
N GLN A 97 6.41 41.41 -10.03
CA GLN A 97 7.58 42.05 -9.40
C GLN A 97 8.00 43.32 -10.15
N LEU A 98 8.07 43.24 -11.45
CA LEU A 98 8.43 44.41 -12.33
C LEU A 98 7.41 45.55 -12.21
N LYS A 99 6.20 45.29 -11.73
CA LYS A 99 5.15 46.27 -11.42
C LYS A 99 5.11 46.70 -9.94
N GLY A 100 6.14 46.34 -9.15
CA GLY A 100 6.31 46.80 -7.79
C GLY A 100 5.64 45.90 -6.71
N ALA A 101 5.17 44.74 -7.06
CA ALA A 101 4.63 43.80 -6.08
C ALA A 101 5.70 43.37 -5.04
N ILE A 102 5.32 43.28 -3.77
CA ILE A 102 6.20 42.85 -2.67
C ILE A 102 6.11 41.32 -2.40
N ALA A 103 5.05 40.67 -2.87
CA ALA A 103 4.86 39.23 -2.90
C ALA A 103 3.80 38.86 -3.95
N VAL A 104 3.70 37.58 -4.25
CA VAL A 104 2.68 37.02 -5.16
C VAL A 104 1.93 35.88 -4.46
N ILE A 105 0.61 35.85 -4.63
CA ILE A 105 -0.23 34.70 -4.26
C ILE A 105 -0.95 34.19 -5.51
N ILE A 106 -0.71 32.94 -5.87
CA ILE A 106 -1.33 32.31 -7.03
C ILE A 106 -2.54 31.49 -6.56
N PHE A 107 -3.73 31.83 -7.05
CA PHE A 107 -4.95 31.08 -6.80
C PHE A 107 -5.05 29.91 -7.76
N ASN A 108 -5.32 28.71 -7.20
CA ASN A 108 -5.52 27.51 -8.03
C ASN A 108 -6.77 27.68 -8.90
N ASN A 109 -6.74 27.09 -10.10
CA ASN A 109 -7.86 27.07 -11.04
C ASN A 109 -8.60 25.72 -11.08
N ALA A 110 -8.17 24.75 -10.28
CA ALA A 110 -8.79 23.44 -10.14
C ALA A 110 -9.11 23.16 -8.67
N ALA A 111 -10.16 22.35 -8.43
CA ALA A 111 -10.46 21.86 -7.08
C ALA A 111 -9.30 21.01 -6.56
N GLY A 112 -9.04 21.07 -5.26
CA GLY A 112 -7.96 20.34 -4.59
C GLY A 112 -7.19 21.20 -3.61
N ASP A 113 -6.11 20.64 -3.05
CA ASP A 113 -5.24 21.30 -2.09
C ASP A 113 -4.27 22.31 -2.75
N ILE A 114 -3.46 22.97 -1.90
CA ILE A 114 -2.30 23.75 -2.38
C ILE A 114 -1.39 22.83 -3.21
N PHE A 115 -0.66 23.41 -4.16
CA PHE A 115 0.05 22.64 -5.18
C PHE A 115 1.50 23.13 -5.36
N PRO A 116 2.40 22.26 -5.82
CA PRO A 116 3.77 22.63 -6.16
C PRO A 116 3.85 23.56 -7.37
N MET A 117 4.76 24.54 -7.30
CA MET A 117 4.99 25.51 -8.39
C MET A 117 6.42 25.36 -8.92
N ALA A 118 6.53 24.86 -10.15
CA ALA A 118 7.82 24.74 -10.83
C ALA A 118 8.31 26.07 -11.39
N SER A 119 9.64 26.20 -11.48
CA SER A 119 10.32 27.36 -12.08
C SER A 119 10.48 27.19 -13.61
N SER A 120 10.46 28.29 -14.33
CA SER A 120 11.04 28.43 -15.67
C SER A 120 12.40 29.15 -15.60
N ALA A 121 12.99 29.44 -16.73
CA ALA A 121 14.25 30.18 -16.83
C ALA A 121 14.22 31.57 -16.11
N SER A 122 13.05 32.21 -15.98
CA SER A 122 12.86 33.47 -15.30
C SER A 122 12.91 33.37 -13.75
N GLY A 123 12.83 32.17 -13.19
CA GLY A 123 12.76 31.99 -11.74
C GLY A 123 13.98 32.53 -10.97
N LYS A 124 15.16 32.53 -11.59
CA LYS A 124 16.39 33.13 -11.02
C LYS A 124 16.30 34.66 -10.81
N ASP A 125 15.40 35.31 -11.56
CA ASP A 125 15.23 36.78 -11.55
C ASP A 125 14.11 37.23 -10.63
N VAL A 126 13.30 36.31 -10.12
CA VAL A 126 12.27 36.58 -9.10
C VAL A 126 12.93 36.76 -7.74
N LYS A 127 12.69 37.91 -7.08
CA LYS A 127 13.30 38.30 -5.80
C LYS A 127 12.28 38.51 -4.67
N ILE A 128 11.00 38.25 -4.94
CA ILE A 128 9.91 38.38 -3.97
C ILE A 128 9.34 37.01 -3.66
N PRO A 129 8.72 36.80 -2.48
CA PRO A 129 8.04 35.55 -2.14
C PRO A 129 6.87 35.25 -3.08
N VAL A 130 6.74 33.97 -3.47
CA VAL A 130 5.65 33.50 -4.33
C VAL A 130 4.96 32.34 -3.63
N LEU A 131 3.68 32.51 -3.35
CA LEU A 131 2.85 31.56 -2.62
C LEU A 131 1.68 31.10 -3.49
N ASN A 132 1.00 30.04 -3.07
CA ASN A 132 -0.26 29.63 -3.68
C ASN A 132 -1.36 29.43 -2.64
N MET A 133 -2.60 29.40 -3.11
CA MET A 133 -3.79 29.08 -2.31
C MET A 133 -4.73 28.17 -3.09
N THR A 134 -5.61 27.47 -2.37
CA THR A 134 -6.62 26.63 -2.99
C THR A 134 -7.61 27.44 -3.81
N LEU A 135 -8.28 26.81 -4.78
CA LEU A 135 -9.37 27.44 -5.52
C LEU A 135 -10.51 27.90 -4.59
N ALA A 136 -10.84 27.05 -3.61
CA ALA A 136 -11.93 27.33 -2.66
C ALA A 136 -11.67 28.57 -1.82
N ASP A 137 -10.44 28.71 -1.30
CA ASP A 137 -10.06 29.88 -0.50
C ASP A 137 -9.91 31.14 -1.35
N GLY A 138 -9.30 31.01 -2.53
CA GLY A 138 -9.23 32.11 -3.49
C GLY A 138 -10.62 32.67 -3.83
N ASN A 139 -11.59 31.80 -4.09
CA ASN A 139 -12.95 32.21 -4.42
C ASN A 139 -13.65 32.96 -3.28
N LYS A 140 -13.39 32.61 -2.00
CA LYS A 140 -13.91 33.35 -0.84
C LYS A 140 -13.43 34.82 -0.80
N LEU A 141 -12.22 35.06 -1.29
CA LEU A 141 -11.53 36.33 -1.17
C LEU A 141 -11.78 37.26 -2.37
N ARG A 142 -12.12 36.73 -3.55
CA ARG A 142 -12.18 37.48 -4.82
C ARG A 142 -12.95 38.78 -4.74
N ALA A 143 -14.18 38.74 -4.24
CA ALA A 143 -15.05 39.93 -4.19
C ALA A 143 -14.45 41.06 -3.35
N LEU A 144 -13.83 40.73 -2.21
CA LEU A 144 -13.20 41.70 -1.31
C LEU A 144 -11.91 42.28 -1.89
N ILE A 145 -11.12 41.45 -2.57
CA ILE A 145 -9.89 41.92 -3.25
C ILE A 145 -10.27 42.86 -4.37
N THR A 146 -11.29 42.54 -5.16
CA THR A 146 -11.77 43.41 -6.27
C THR A 146 -12.32 44.74 -5.74
N ALA A 147 -12.94 44.72 -4.55
CA ALA A 147 -13.41 45.95 -3.87
C ALA A 147 -12.26 46.79 -3.28
N GLY A 148 -11.03 46.32 -3.33
CA GLY A 148 -9.82 47.04 -2.88
C GLY A 148 -9.65 47.11 -1.37
N GLY A 149 -10.25 46.22 -0.57
CA GLY A 149 -10.34 46.33 0.87
C GLY A 149 -9.65 45.26 1.72
N LEU A 150 -8.85 44.35 1.15
CA LEU A 150 -8.33 43.20 1.89
C LEU A 150 -6.82 43.32 2.21
N ASN A 151 -6.50 43.57 3.47
CA ASN A 151 -5.15 43.48 3.98
C ASN A 151 -4.84 42.12 4.56
N VAL A 152 -3.65 41.61 4.32
CA VAL A 152 -3.20 40.33 4.82
C VAL A 152 -1.85 40.39 5.49
N THR A 153 -1.64 39.44 6.38
CA THR A 153 -0.33 39.18 6.98
C THR A 153 0.10 37.79 6.49
N ILE A 154 1.24 37.72 5.81
CA ILE A 154 1.86 36.44 5.47
C ILE A 154 2.80 36.10 6.61
N LYS A 155 2.61 34.96 7.22
CA LYS A 155 3.44 34.42 8.28
C LYS A 155 3.85 33.00 7.93
N ARG A 156 5.10 32.65 8.21
CA ARG A 156 5.55 31.30 8.10
C ARG A 156 4.82 30.40 9.09
N PHE A 157 4.51 29.19 8.66
CA PHE A 157 3.94 28.18 9.53
C PHE A 157 5.06 27.58 10.39
N ASP A 158 5.00 27.78 11.69
CA ASP A 158 5.97 27.18 12.62
C ASP A 158 5.53 25.73 12.90
N SER A 159 6.34 24.76 12.51
CA SER A 159 6.16 23.39 12.98
C SER A 159 6.20 23.35 14.51
N PRO A 160 5.24 22.70 15.16
CA PRO A 160 5.28 22.57 16.61
C PRO A 160 6.51 21.73 16.98
N THR A 161 7.48 22.36 17.62
CA THR A 161 8.64 21.70 18.21
C THR A 161 8.18 20.93 19.44
N LYS A 162 7.77 19.68 19.27
CA LYS A 162 7.61 18.75 20.38
C LYS A 162 8.98 18.11 20.63
N SER A 163 9.64 18.50 21.69
CA SER A 163 10.72 17.71 22.28
C SER A 163 10.10 16.39 22.75
N ALA A 164 10.37 15.32 22.03
CA ALA A 164 10.02 14.00 22.49
C ALA A 164 10.98 13.57 23.62
N PRO A 165 10.54 12.75 24.58
CA PRO A 165 11.44 12.19 25.58
C PRO A 165 12.65 11.52 24.90
N GLY A 166 13.85 11.69 25.51
CA GLY A 166 15.08 11.08 24.99
C GLY A 166 15.76 11.83 23.85
N VAL A 167 15.20 12.94 23.33
CA VAL A 167 15.87 13.75 22.30
C VAL A 167 16.94 14.62 22.96
N VAL A 168 18.20 14.42 22.61
CA VAL A 168 19.34 15.18 23.16
C VAL A 168 19.79 16.30 22.25
N TRP A 169 19.46 16.25 20.96
CA TRP A 169 19.75 17.29 19.97
C TRP A 169 18.77 17.18 18.79
N GLY A 170 18.56 18.27 18.08
CA GLY A 170 17.66 18.33 16.93
C GLY A 170 16.23 18.71 17.27
N ALA A 171 15.94 19.01 18.56
CA ALA A 171 14.62 19.46 18.98
C ALA A 171 14.41 20.96 18.80
N LYS A 172 15.48 21.73 18.70
CA LYS A 172 15.41 23.20 18.55
C LYS A 172 15.35 23.56 17.08
N PRO A 173 14.54 24.60 16.75
CA PRO A 173 14.50 25.12 15.38
C PRO A 173 15.91 25.48 14.89
N GLY A 174 16.23 25.03 13.66
CA GLY A 174 17.52 25.29 13.05
C GLY A 174 18.63 24.30 13.44
N GLU A 175 18.37 23.28 14.23
CA GLU A 175 19.37 22.24 14.50
C GLU A 175 19.38 21.19 13.38
N GLY A 176 18.31 20.41 13.23
CA GLY A 176 18.20 19.32 12.25
C GLY A 176 17.02 19.41 11.29
N ASP A 177 16.19 20.43 11.43
CA ASP A 177 15.01 20.70 10.60
C ASP A 177 15.31 21.55 9.36
N PHE A 178 16.57 21.90 9.13
CA PHE A 178 17.06 22.72 8.01
C PHE A 178 16.27 24.01 7.75
N ARG A 179 15.53 24.45 8.74
CA ARG A 179 14.72 25.66 8.66
C ARG A 179 15.60 26.83 8.25
N CYS A 180 15.29 27.39 7.09
CA CYS A 180 15.94 28.59 6.55
C CYS A 180 17.44 28.48 6.25
N GLY A 181 18.01 27.30 6.19
CA GLY A 181 19.42 27.19 5.81
C GLY A 181 20.12 25.93 6.30
N LEU A 182 21.39 25.89 6.07
CA LEU A 182 22.27 24.80 6.49
C LEU A 182 22.50 24.73 8.01
N ASN A 183 22.23 25.81 8.75
CA ASN A 183 22.28 25.84 10.21
C ASN A 183 23.54 25.20 10.82
N ASN A 184 24.72 25.59 10.33
CA ASN A 184 26.04 25.05 10.68
C ASN A 184 26.34 23.62 10.18
N TRP A 185 25.45 23.02 9.41
CA TRP A 185 25.79 21.83 8.66
C TRP A 185 26.74 22.19 7.51
N THR A 186 27.58 21.26 7.12
CA THR A 186 28.49 21.40 5.99
C THR A 186 28.18 20.40 4.90
N VAL A 187 28.37 20.81 3.66
CA VAL A 187 28.15 19.97 2.49
C VAL A 187 29.46 19.76 1.77
N LYS A 188 29.69 18.54 1.27
CA LYS A 188 30.90 18.19 0.54
C LYS A 188 30.57 17.23 -0.60
N THR A 189 30.99 17.57 -1.80
CA THR A 189 31.07 16.60 -2.89
C THR A 189 32.47 16.01 -2.92
N VAL A 190 32.55 14.69 -2.79
CA VAL A 190 33.81 13.96 -2.67
C VAL A 190 34.35 13.57 -4.04
N SER A 191 33.46 13.10 -4.92
CA SER A 191 33.83 12.70 -6.28
C SER A 191 32.71 12.84 -7.28
N CYS A 192 33.08 13.04 -8.55
CA CYS A 192 32.24 12.96 -9.74
C CYS A 192 32.98 12.14 -10.78
N THR A 193 32.25 11.43 -11.63
CA THR A 193 32.87 10.73 -12.76
C THR A 193 33.21 11.74 -13.86
N GLY A 194 34.48 11.92 -14.16
CA GLY A 194 34.96 12.65 -15.34
C GLY A 194 35.07 14.17 -15.26
N ASN A 195 34.62 14.87 -14.21
CA ASN A 195 34.59 16.33 -14.11
C ASN A 195 34.95 16.89 -12.74
N ALA A 196 35.24 18.20 -12.68
CA ALA A 196 35.57 18.88 -11.44
C ALA A 196 34.35 18.98 -10.49
N VAL A 197 34.57 18.67 -9.22
CA VAL A 197 33.57 18.65 -8.12
C VAL A 197 33.00 20.03 -7.74
N SER A 198 33.32 21.10 -8.45
CA SER A 198 33.28 22.47 -7.92
C SER A 198 31.89 23.12 -7.79
N ASN A 199 30.83 22.55 -8.34
CA ASN A 199 29.51 23.21 -8.38
C ASN A 199 28.33 22.31 -8.02
N VAL A 200 28.58 21.19 -7.37
CA VAL A 200 27.60 20.16 -7.06
C VAL A 200 27.66 19.85 -5.59
N SER A 201 26.57 19.98 -4.91
CA SER A 201 26.48 19.65 -3.46
C SER A 201 25.06 19.39 -3.04
N TRP A 202 24.91 18.88 -1.85
CA TRP A 202 23.64 18.97 -1.16
C TRP A 202 23.16 20.43 -1.17
N ARG A 203 21.91 20.64 -1.50
CA ARG A 203 21.29 21.97 -1.48
C ARG A 203 20.11 22.03 -0.53
N LEU A 204 19.84 23.19 -0.04
CA LEU A 204 18.60 23.48 0.66
C LEU A 204 17.45 23.54 -0.34
N SER A 205 16.42 22.74 -0.11
CA SER A 205 15.11 22.93 -0.71
C SER A 205 14.23 23.71 0.28
N PRO A 206 13.75 24.92 -0.05
CA PRO A 206 13.02 25.74 0.91
C PRO A 206 11.60 25.23 1.21
N ASN A 207 11.12 24.25 0.49
CA ASN A 207 9.76 23.73 0.60
C ASN A 207 9.68 22.20 0.35
N GLY A 208 10.79 21.49 0.49
CA GLY A 208 10.85 20.05 0.25
C GLY A 208 10.74 19.62 -1.24
N ALA A 209 10.70 20.57 -2.17
CA ALA A 209 10.69 20.23 -3.59
C ALA A 209 12.06 19.71 -4.01
N MET A 210 12.07 18.58 -4.71
CA MET A 210 13.24 17.99 -5.37
C MET A 210 13.00 17.96 -6.86
N ASN A 211 14.03 18.26 -7.66
CA ASN A 211 14.00 17.97 -9.08
C ASN A 211 14.04 16.47 -9.24
N GLY A 212 12.88 15.90 -9.51
CA GLY A 212 12.71 14.45 -9.60
C GLY A 212 13.30 13.91 -10.88
N SER A 213 13.33 12.59 -10.97
CA SER A 213 13.74 11.89 -12.16
C SER A 213 12.91 12.32 -13.37
N CYS A 214 13.58 12.52 -14.51
CA CYS A 214 12.95 12.65 -15.81
C CYS A 214 12.02 13.85 -15.97
N GLY A 215 12.35 14.98 -15.35
CA GLY A 215 11.62 16.25 -15.53
C GLY A 215 10.44 16.45 -14.58
N GLY A 216 10.18 15.53 -13.64
CA GLY A 216 9.16 15.71 -12.63
C GLY A 216 9.69 16.42 -11.39
N VAL A 217 8.85 17.20 -10.73
CA VAL A 217 9.11 17.68 -9.37
C VAL A 217 8.50 16.71 -8.38
N THR A 218 9.32 16.19 -7.47
CA THR A 218 8.88 15.35 -6.38
C THR A 218 8.95 16.11 -5.06
N PHE A 219 8.03 15.85 -4.15
CA PHE A 219 8.01 16.48 -2.83
C PHE A 219 8.41 15.49 -1.76
N PHE A 220 9.25 15.97 -0.88
CA PHE A 220 9.69 15.23 0.28
C PHE A 220 8.60 15.22 1.36
N PRO A 221 8.04 14.05 1.74
CA PRO A 221 6.91 13.96 2.66
C PRO A 221 7.36 13.91 4.13
N SER A 222 8.23 14.85 4.59
CA SER A 222 8.52 15.00 6.02
C SER A 222 7.54 15.97 6.69
N PRO A 223 7.39 15.94 8.02
CA PRO A 223 6.53 16.86 8.75
C PRO A 223 6.91 18.33 8.60
N SER A 224 8.19 18.64 8.37
CA SER A 224 8.71 20.01 8.27
C SER A 224 9.37 20.35 6.94
N SER A 225 9.35 19.47 5.94
CA SER A 225 10.00 19.70 4.64
C SER A 225 9.51 20.95 3.90
N PHE A 226 8.26 21.38 4.18
CA PHE A 226 7.73 22.65 3.69
C PHE A 226 8.48 23.86 4.26
N ASP A 227 9.28 23.66 5.29
CA ASP A 227 10.05 24.63 6.04
C ASP A 227 11.53 24.67 5.62
N GLY A 228 11.95 23.63 4.91
CA GLY A 228 13.31 23.40 4.47
C GLY A 228 13.68 21.94 4.60
N ALA A 229 14.41 21.43 3.62
CA ALA A 229 15.00 20.10 3.65
C ALA A 229 16.30 20.10 2.88
N MET A 230 17.24 19.22 3.23
CA MET A 230 18.46 19.03 2.45
C MET A 230 18.21 17.97 1.39
N VAL A 231 18.58 18.27 0.15
CA VAL A 231 18.40 17.37 -0.99
C VAL A 231 19.68 17.25 -1.83
N PHE A 232 19.95 16.05 -2.32
CA PHE A 232 20.94 15.81 -3.35
C PHE A 232 20.27 15.11 -4.53
N GLU A 233 20.38 15.71 -5.71
CA GLU A 233 19.68 15.31 -6.92
C GLU A 233 20.68 14.80 -7.95
N SER A 234 20.98 13.50 -7.89
CA SER A 234 22.01 12.89 -8.69
C SER A 234 21.72 12.97 -10.20
N ASP A 235 20.51 12.68 -10.60
CA ASP A 235 20.08 12.72 -12.01
C ASP A 235 20.10 14.14 -12.60
N PHE A 236 19.76 15.15 -11.79
CA PHE A 236 19.85 16.55 -12.19
C PHE A 236 21.30 16.96 -12.50
N TYR A 237 22.24 16.56 -11.65
CA TYR A 237 23.65 16.87 -11.83
C TYR A 237 24.31 16.02 -12.92
N ASP A 238 23.82 14.81 -13.15
CA ASP A 238 24.28 13.91 -14.21
C ASP A 238 23.82 14.35 -15.60
N SER A 239 22.66 14.98 -15.70
CA SER A 239 21.99 15.32 -16.97
C SER A 239 22.01 16.81 -17.34
N ASN A 240 23.09 17.50 -17.02
CA ASN A 240 23.32 18.91 -17.36
C ASN A 240 22.32 19.90 -16.73
N SER A 241 21.88 19.62 -15.52
CA SER A 241 20.88 20.43 -14.80
C SER A 241 19.59 20.61 -15.61
N ASN A 242 19.28 19.63 -16.44
CA ASN A 242 18.16 19.64 -17.33
C ASN A 242 17.18 18.55 -16.92
N ASN A 243 15.96 18.95 -16.61
CA ASN A 243 14.89 18.01 -16.26
C ASN A 243 14.32 17.31 -17.53
N GLU A 244 14.97 17.43 -18.66
CA GLU A 244 14.49 16.87 -19.92
C GLU A 244 15.06 15.47 -20.18
N GLY A 245 14.21 14.49 -20.09
CA GLY A 245 14.43 13.14 -20.63
C GLY A 245 15.36 12.23 -19.84
N CYS A 246 14.79 11.24 -19.17
CA CYS A 246 15.52 10.13 -18.59
C CYS A 246 16.48 9.51 -19.61
N GLY A 247 17.76 9.57 -19.32
CA GLY A 247 18.80 8.85 -20.08
C GLY A 247 19.32 9.51 -21.35
N THR A 248 18.68 10.53 -21.91
CA THR A 248 19.16 11.20 -23.12
C THR A 248 20.38 12.10 -22.91
N ASN A 249 20.54 12.62 -21.67
CA ASN A 249 21.64 13.50 -21.30
C ASN A 249 22.51 12.92 -20.17
N ALA A 250 22.42 11.64 -19.88
CA ALA A 250 23.20 10.99 -18.84
C ALA A 250 24.70 11.14 -19.11
N GLY A 251 25.45 11.55 -18.08
CA GLY A 251 26.88 11.78 -18.16
C GLY A 251 27.31 13.12 -18.77
N LEU A 252 26.37 13.97 -19.22
CA LEU A 252 26.67 15.26 -19.82
C LEU A 252 26.60 16.44 -18.83
N GLY A 253 26.21 16.15 -17.58
CA GLY A 253 26.05 17.14 -16.55
C GLY A 253 27.35 17.60 -15.89
N PRO A 254 27.28 18.59 -15.00
CA PRO A 254 28.46 19.13 -14.31
C PRO A 254 29.12 18.11 -13.37
N CYS A 255 28.41 17.03 -13.02
CA CYS A 255 28.92 15.96 -12.19
C CYS A 255 28.26 14.63 -12.63
N ALA A 256 28.91 13.94 -13.55
CA ALA A 256 28.42 12.66 -14.03
C ALA A 256 28.39 11.61 -12.91
N ALA A 257 27.38 10.76 -12.94
CA ALA A 257 27.25 9.63 -12.00
C ALA A 257 28.28 8.50 -12.35
N PRO A 258 28.73 7.69 -11.37
CA PRO A 258 28.41 7.80 -9.94
C PRO A 258 29.07 9.00 -9.24
N GLN A 259 28.36 9.55 -8.28
CA GLN A 259 28.77 10.71 -7.48
C GLN A 259 28.90 10.30 -6.03
N ILE A 260 29.78 10.98 -5.26
CA ILE A 260 29.83 10.80 -3.81
C ILE A 260 29.67 12.17 -3.14
N ALA A 261 28.61 12.31 -2.34
CA ALA A 261 28.30 13.53 -1.64
C ALA A 261 28.04 13.29 -0.14
N GLU A 262 28.49 14.20 0.69
CA GLU A 262 28.34 14.15 2.16
C GLU A 262 27.64 15.38 2.68
N LEU A 263 26.68 15.15 3.61
CA LEU A 263 26.04 16.18 4.45
C LEU A 263 26.48 15.92 5.90
N ILE A 264 27.18 16.87 6.52
CA ILE A 264 27.89 16.67 7.77
C ILE A 264 27.35 17.65 8.82
N SER A 265 26.97 17.13 9.99
CA SER A 265 26.47 17.95 11.10
C SER A 265 27.55 18.81 11.74
N PRO A 266 27.16 19.85 12.46
CA PRO A 266 28.06 20.44 13.45
C PRO A 266 28.46 19.43 14.52
N GLU A 267 29.45 19.78 15.38
CA GLU A 267 29.77 19.01 16.57
C GLU A 267 28.59 19.09 17.56
N ILE A 268 27.95 17.94 17.84
CA ILE A 268 26.79 17.81 18.71
C ILE A 268 27.28 17.43 20.10
N ILE A 269 26.96 18.25 21.11
CA ILE A 269 27.42 18.06 22.49
C ILE A 269 26.46 17.16 23.26
N LEU A 270 27.00 16.11 23.89
CA LEU A 270 26.25 15.04 24.58
C LEU A 270 26.47 15.06 26.12
N THR A 271 27.14 16.08 26.66
CA THR A 271 27.58 16.09 28.07
C THR A 271 26.45 16.03 29.09
N ASN A 272 25.23 16.30 28.71
CA ASN A 272 24.06 16.30 29.58
C ASN A 272 23.27 14.94 29.55
N SER A 273 23.77 13.94 28.85
CA SER A 273 23.16 12.64 28.77
C SER A 273 24.09 11.56 29.29
N THR A 274 23.51 10.57 29.94
CA THR A 274 24.18 9.36 30.44
C THR A 274 23.72 8.11 29.72
N ALA A 275 23.08 8.26 28.56
CA ALA A 275 22.57 7.15 27.77
C ALA A 275 23.67 6.13 27.42
N PRO A 276 23.36 4.83 27.40
CA PRO A 276 24.32 3.77 27.08
C PRO A 276 24.74 3.80 25.59
N ALA A 277 23.92 4.38 24.74
CA ALA A 277 24.20 4.65 23.33
C ALA A 277 23.21 5.70 22.80
N TYR A 278 23.42 6.14 21.55
CA TYR A 278 22.55 7.06 20.85
C TYR A 278 22.13 6.48 19.51
N SER A 279 21.02 6.99 18.98
CA SER A 279 20.57 6.77 17.61
C SER A 279 20.42 8.10 16.90
N VAL A 280 20.61 8.14 15.61
CA VAL A 280 20.15 9.23 14.77
C VAL A 280 18.75 8.88 14.23
N GLU A 281 17.80 9.78 14.43
CA GLU A 281 16.45 9.71 13.89
C GLU A 281 16.30 10.85 12.87
N PHE A 282 15.75 10.54 11.70
CA PHE A 282 15.57 11.53 10.65
C PHE A 282 14.48 11.08 9.66
N HIS A 283 13.87 12.07 9.02
CA HIS A 283 13.04 11.80 7.86
C HIS A 283 13.89 11.75 6.60
N GLN A 284 13.55 10.86 5.68
CA GLN A 284 14.18 10.74 4.37
C GLN A 284 13.17 10.49 3.26
N TYR A 285 13.58 10.85 2.05
CA TYR A 285 12.90 10.42 0.84
C TYR A 285 13.91 10.17 -0.27
N THR A 286 13.86 9.00 -0.87
CA THR A 286 14.76 8.60 -1.96
C THR A 286 14.06 7.66 -2.92
N ARG A 287 14.64 7.53 -4.11
CA ARG A 287 14.29 6.49 -5.08
C ARG A 287 15.57 5.76 -5.48
N GLN A 288 15.53 4.43 -5.41
CA GLN A 288 16.72 3.60 -5.58
C GLN A 288 17.04 3.34 -7.05
N PHE A 289 18.29 3.58 -7.45
CA PHE A 289 18.86 3.08 -8.70
C PHE A 289 20.39 2.91 -8.55
N ARG A 290 20.83 1.70 -8.19
CA ARG A 290 22.26 1.34 -8.04
C ARG A 290 23.02 2.31 -7.11
N SER A 291 22.35 2.93 -6.17
CA SER A 291 22.92 3.89 -5.22
C SER A 291 23.12 3.23 -3.86
N ASN A 292 24.10 3.74 -3.08
CA ASN A 292 24.31 3.33 -1.70
C ASN A 292 24.13 4.52 -0.77
N TYR A 293 23.55 4.27 0.40
CA TYR A 293 23.22 5.27 1.39
C TYR A 293 23.85 4.88 2.72
N PHE A 294 24.56 5.81 3.34
CA PHE A 294 25.23 5.56 4.62
C PHE A 294 24.93 6.64 5.64
N VAL A 295 24.72 6.20 6.87
CA VAL A 295 24.83 7.05 8.05
C VAL A 295 26.17 6.74 8.72
N ALA A 296 26.98 7.76 8.95
CA ALA A 296 28.27 7.61 9.63
C ALA A 296 28.34 8.57 10.82
N TRP A 297 29.08 8.20 11.86
CA TRP A 297 29.29 9.01 13.04
C TRP A 297 30.73 8.96 13.53
N SER A 298 31.14 10.02 14.22
CA SER A 298 32.45 10.14 14.82
C SER A 298 32.32 10.67 16.25
N THR A 299 32.96 9.98 17.19
CA THR A 299 33.06 10.42 18.60
C THR A 299 34.40 11.09 18.92
N ASN A 300 35.26 11.31 17.91
CA ASN A 300 36.59 11.88 18.01
C ASN A 300 36.79 13.03 17.00
N LYS A 301 35.79 13.88 16.83
CA LYS A 301 35.81 15.10 16.00
C LYS A 301 36.17 14.85 14.53
N GLY A 302 35.74 13.73 13.95
CA GLY A 302 35.94 13.41 12.54
C GLY A 302 37.28 12.75 12.20
N VAL A 303 38.09 12.38 13.22
CA VAL A 303 39.37 11.67 12.98
C VAL A 303 39.13 10.25 12.47
N SER A 304 38.12 9.56 13.03
CA SER A 304 37.64 8.26 12.52
C SER A 304 36.13 8.22 12.52
N TRP A 305 35.58 7.32 11.71
CA TRP A 305 34.15 7.19 11.47
C TRP A 305 33.74 5.74 11.56
N ASP A 306 32.70 5.47 12.33
CA ASP A 306 31.88 4.28 12.19
C ASP A 306 30.74 4.57 11.22
N SER A 307 30.20 3.55 10.53
CA SER A 307 29.13 3.75 9.56
C SER A 307 28.26 2.51 9.40
N VAL A 308 27.05 2.73 8.95
CA VAL A 308 26.08 1.68 8.59
C VAL A 308 25.45 2.02 7.25
N ALA A 309 25.28 1.02 6.40
CA ALA A 309 24.48 1.12 5.18
C ALA A 309 22.99 1.07 5.54
N ILE A 310 22.21 1.93 4.89
CA ILE A 310 20.75 1.99 5.05
C ILE A 310 20.09 1.83 3.67
N ASN A 311 18.76 1.64 3.63
CA ASN A 311 17.98 1.49 2.39
C ASN A 311 18.40 0.29 1.53
N THR A 312 18.98 -0.74 2.13
CA THR A 312 19.44 -1.95 1.43
C THR A 312 18.28 -2.85 0.97
N ASP A 313 17.10 -2.63 1.51
CA ASP A 313 15.84 -3.30 1.21
C ASP A 313 15.04 -2.65 0.08
N ILE A 314 15.40 -1.43 -0.34
CA ILE A 314 14.69 -0.74 -1.43
C ILE A 314 15.10 -1.34 -2.77
N THR A 315 14.13 -1.93 -3.47
CA THR A 315 14.37 -2.49 -4.80
C THR A 315 14.56 -1.40 -5.87
N THR A 316 15.29 -1.73 -6.93
CA THR A 316 15.60 -0.81 -8.04
C THR A 316 14.32 -0.19 -8.62
N ASN A 317 14.38 1.12 -8.86
CA ASN A 317 13.30 1.99 -9.32
C ASN A 317 12.15 2.26 -8.34
N ASN A 318 12.19 1.72 -7.12
CA ASN A 318 11.20 2.02 -6.11
C ASN A 318 11.67 3.14 -5.16
N ALA A 319 10.70 3.87 -4.61
CA ALA A 319 10.93 4.81 -3.53
C ALA A 319 10.91 4.07 -2.18
N ASN A 320 11.49 4.70 -1.14
CA ASN A 320 11.37 4.18 0.21
C ASN A 320 9.92 4.29 0.72
N GLU A 321 9.43 3.23 1.36
CA GLU A 321 8.10 3.22 1.99
C GLU A 321 8.12 3.96 3.33
N LYS A 322 9.16 3.74 4.13
CA LYS A 322 9.34 4.38 5.42
C LYS A 322 10.11 5.68 5.27
N THR A 323 9.45 6.79 5.55
CA THR A 323 10.09 8.11 5.52
C THR A 323 10.89 8.38 6.79
N LEU A 324 10.42 7.96 7.98
CA LEU A 324 11.12 8.10 9.24
C LEU A 324 12.04 6.90 9.48
N LEU A 325 13.32 7.17 9.64
CA LEU A 325 14.34 6.19 10.02
C LEU A 325 14.94 6.52 11.38
N ARG A 326 15.20 5.48 12.18
CA ARG A 326 15.99 5.54 13.39
C ARG A 326 17.17 4.58 13.23
N VAL A 327 18.38 5.13 13.20
CA VAL A 327 19.61 4.37 12.95
C VAL A 327 20.43 4.34 14.24
N PRO A 328 20.61 3.18 14.87
CA PRO A 328 21.47 3.04 16.04
C PRO A 328 22.92 3.39 15.73
N MET A 329 23.57 4.05 16.67
CA MET A 329 24.97 4.39 16.64
C MET A 329 25.72 3.70 17.80
N PRO A 330 26.07 2.44 17.66
CA PRO A 330 26.78 1.70 18.72
C PRO A 330 28.11 2.36 19.09
N LYS A 331 28.56 2.09 20.32
CA LYS A 331 29.80 2.64 20.89
C LYS A 331 29.81 4.18 21.09
N THR A 332 28.66 4.80 21.12
CA THR A 332 28.53 6.24 21.39
C THR A 332 28.28 6.57 22.84
N GLY A 333 27.98 5.59 23.70
CA GLY A 333 27.81 5.78 25.12
C GLY A 333 29.04 6.39 25.79
N GLY A 334 28.85 7.40 26.64
CA GLY A 334 29.91 8.13 27.29
C GLY A 334 30.71 9.11 26.41
N ALA A 335 30.38 9.22 25.12
CA ALA A 335 30.98 10.27 24.27
C ALA A 335 30.56 11.66 24.73
N LYS A 336 31.49 12.59 24.73
CA LYS A 336 31.22 14.02 25.11
C LYS A 336 30.59 14.76 23.94
N SER A 337 30.89 14.37 22.74
CA SER A 337 30.34 14.95 21.53
C SER A 337 30.33 13.92 20.39
N ILE A 338 29.50 14.17 19.38
CA ILE A 338 29.40 13.36 18.18
C ILE A 338 29.25 14.28 16.96
N ILE A 339 29.78 13.84 15.84
CA ILE A 339 29.48 14.41 14.52
C ILE A 339 28.82 13.30 13.72
N ILE A 340 27.73 13.57 13.03
CA ILE A 340 27.07 12.64 12.13
C ILE A 340 27.25 13.08 10.68
N LYS A 341 27.18 12.12 9.78
CA LYS A 341 27.34 12.36 8.36
C LYS A 341 26.39 11.43 7.56
N PHE A 342 25.66 12.02 6.64
CA PHE A 342 24.93 11.31 5.59
C PHE A 342 25.81 11.27 4.34
N ARG A 343 26.15 10.07 3.90
CA ARG A 343 26.96 9.86 2.70
C ARG A 343 26.12 9.17 1.64
N TYR A 344 26.01 9.81 0.50
CA TYR A 344 25.31 9.31 -0.66
C TYR A 344 26.29 8.96 -1.76
N GLU A 345 26.35 7.68 -2.12
CA GLU A 345 27.04 7.18 -3.30
C GLU A 345 26.00 7.04 -4.40
N ALA A 346 25.77 8.14 -5.07
CA ALA A 346 24.65 8.35 -5.95
C ALA A 346 24.97 7.88 -7.36
N ASN A 347 24.02 7.14 -7.96
CA ASN A 347 24.14 6.75 -9.36
C ASN A 347 23.01 7.31 -10.23
N TYR A 348 21.89 7.66 -9.60
CA TYR A 348 20.76 8.32 -10.25
C TYR A 348 19.73 8.76 -9.20
N TYR A 349 18.64 9.43 -9.64
CA TYR A 349 17.58 9.95 -8.79
C TYR A 349 18.06 10.91 -7.70
N TYR A 350 17.55 10.81 -6.49
CA TYR A 350 17.72 11.79 -5.43
C TYR A 350 17.70 11.18 -4.04
N TRP A 351 18.19 11.91 -3.06
CA TRP A 351 18.00 11.66 -1.63
C TRP A 351 17.73 12.98 -0.90
N GLY A 352 16.60 13.02 -0.16
CA GLY A 352 16.22 14.12 0.71
C GLY A 352 16.33 13.71 2.17
N ILE A 353 16.76 14.64 3.03
CA ILE A 353 16.93 14.47 4.49
C ILE A 353 16.36 15.67 5.22
N ASP A 354 15.65 15.40 6.32
CA ASP A 354 15.03 16.42 7.15
C ASP A 354 14.79 15.92 8.59
N ASP A 355 14.44 16.84 9.51
CA ASP A 355 14.07 16.53 10.89
C ASP A 355 15.07 15.65 11.64
N VAL A 356 16.36 15.91 11.46
CA VAL A 356 17.43 15.10 12.04
C VAL A 356 17.53 15.34 13.54
N LYS A 357 17.49 14.27 14.32
CA LYS A 357 17.60 14.28 15.80
C LYS A 357 18.59 13.25 16.27
N ILE A 358 19.27 13.55 17.36
CA ILE A 358 20.00 12.56 18.15
C ILE A 358 19.12 12.21 19.34
N VAL A 359 18.82 10.94 19.46
CA VAL A 359 17.96 10.39 20.51
C VAL A 359 18.74 9.39 21.37
N GLU A 360 18.44 9.35 22.65
CA GLU A 360 18.96 8.31 23.53
C GLU A 360 18.47 6.95 23.06
N GLN A 361 19.36 5.98 23.02
CA GLN A 361 18.97 4.59 22.79
C GLN A 361 18.65 3.96 24.13
N GLU A 362 17.46 3.43 24.25
CA GLU A 362 17.03 2.74 25.46
C GLU A 362 17.88 1.50 25.71
N SER A 363 18.07 1.16 26.99
CA SER A 363 18.87 -0.02 27.35
C SER A 363 18.22 -1.31 26.86
N PHE A 364 16.91 -1.42 26.99
CA PHE A 364 16.16 -2.65 26.71
C PHE A 364 14.99 -2.31 25.78
N ASN A 365 15.00 -2.88 24.61
CA ASN A 365 13.92 -2.81 23.63
C ASN A 365 14.05 -4.02 22.70
N LEU A 366 13.20 -4.99 22.87
CA LEU A 366 13.09 -6.16 22.00
C LEU A 366 11.97 -5.94 21.00
N GLN A 367 12.08 -6.55 19.85
CA GLN A 367 11.04 -6.49 18.83
C GLN A 367 10.87 -7.85 18.15
N VAL A 368 9.63 -8.22 17.86
CA VAL A 368 9.31 -9.21 16.83
C VAL A 368 9.10 -8.44 15.53
N ASN A 369 9.90 -8.73 14.52
CA ASN A 369 9.82 -8.05 13.22
C ASN A 369 8.55 -8.45 12.46
N THR A 370 8.20 -7.68 11.44
CA THR A 370 7.03 -7.94 10.59
C THR A 370 7.19 -9.16 9.68
N PHE A 371 8.40 -9.72 9.59
CA PHE A 371 8.66 -10.96 8.87
C PHE A 371 8.50 -12.16 9.81
N PHE A 372 7.39 -12.86 9.67
CA PHE A 372 7.06 -14.06 10.45
C PHE A 372 6.18 -15.03 9.64
N ALA A 373 6.19 -16.29 10.02
CA ALA A 373 5.40 -17.31 9.35
C ALA A 373 3.95 -17.31 9.84
N VAL A 374 3.04 -17.27 8.90
CA VAL A 374 1.60 -17.47 9.07
C VAL A 374 1.20 -18.87 8.60
N PRO A 375 -0.02 -19.37 8.86
CA PRO A 375 -0.52 -20.59 8.24
C PRO A 375 -0.50 -20.50 6.71
N GLN A 376 -0.41 -21.65 6.05
CA GLN A 376 -0.36 -21.76 4.60
C GLN A 376 -1.54 -21.07 3.89
N ASN A 377 -2.70 -21.03 4.51
CA ASN A 377 -3.90 -20.37 4.01
C ASN A 377 -4.58 -19.60 5.12
N ALA A 378 -5.25 -18.51 4.78
CA ALA A 378 -6.15 -17.80 5.68
C ALA A 378 -7.38 -18.64 6.06
N ALA A 379 -7.83 -19.51 5.15
CA ALA A 379 -8.86 -20.50 5.44
C ALA A 379 -8.48 -21.86 4.86
N THR A 380 -8.63 -22.92 5.66
CA THR A 380 -8.35 -24.32 5.27
C THR A 380 -9.47 -25.23 5.75
N PRO A 381 -10.02 -26.12 4.92
CA PRO A 381 -10.98 -27.10 5.39
C PRO A 381 -10.32 -28.12 6.32
N LEU A 382 -11.02 -28.53 7.37
CA LEU A 382 -10.48 -29.38 8.45
C LEU A 382 -9.82 -30.67 7.95
N ASP A 383 -10.37 -31.28 6.90
CA ASP A 383 -9.84 -32.51 6.32
C ASP A 383 -8.47 -32.34 5.66
N PHE A 384 -8.05 -31.11 5.41
CA PHE A 384 -6.86 -30.77 4.63
C PHE A 384 -5.82 -29.98 5.43
N VAL A 385 -5.97 -29.88 6.75
CA VAL A 385 -4.99 -29.21 7.57
C VAL A 385 -3.64 -29.89 7.56
N GLU A 386 -2.58 -29.11 7.44
CA GLU A 386 -1.19 -29.52 7.63
C GLU A 386 -0.64 -28.95 8.94
N PRO A 387 0.44 -29.52 9.49
CA PRO A 387 1.16 -28.89 10.59
C PRO A 387 1.64 -27.49 10.21
N ILE A 388 1.24 -26.48 10.97
CA ILE A 388 1.68 -25.09 10.81
C ILE A 388 3.11 -24.98 11.36
N ASN A 389 4.04 -24.50 10.55
CA ASN A 389 5.40 -24.20 10.95
C ASN A 389 5.48 -22.75 11.43
N PHE A 390 6.32 -22.50 12.43
CA PHE A 390 6.52 -21.18 13.02
C PHE A 390 7.95 -20.69 12.79
N LEU A 391 8.07 -19.43 12.45
CA LEU A 391 9.31 -18.69 12.24
C LEU A 391 9.00 -17.22 12.45
N ALA A 392 9.86 -16.48 13.11
CA ALA A 392 9.81 -15.03 13.13
C ALA A 392 11.21 -14.45 13.31
N ASP A 393 11.45 -13.32 12.69
CA ASP A 393 12.64 -12.54 12.90
C ASP A 393 12.48 -11.67 14.15
N VAL A 394 13.54 -11.56 14.91
CA VAL A 394 13.57 -10.76 16.14
C VAL A 394 14.74 -9.82 16.14
N GLU A 395 14.58 -8.70 16.83
CA GLU A 395 15.60 -7.67 16.93
C GLU A 395 15.74 -7.18 18.37
N ASN A 396 16.98 -6.99 18.80
CA ASN A 396 17.28 -6.25 20.03
C ASN A 396 17.64 -4.80 19.65
N LYS A 397 16.67 -3.91 19.68
CA LYS A 397 16.87 -2.45 19.44
C LYS A 397 17.52 -1.74 20.62
N GLY A 398 17.59 -2.41 21.77
CA GLY A 398 18.19 -1.86 22.98
C GLY A 398 19.71 -1.77 22.91
N ALA A 399 20.28 -0.86 23.68
CA ALA A 399 21.72 -0.68 23.79
C ALA A 399 22.40 -1.79 24.59
N ALA A 400 21.65 -2.55 25.40
CA ALA A 400 22.19 -3.61 26.23
C ALA A 400 21.98 -4.98 25.57
N THR A 401 23.01 -5.83 25.64
CA THR A 401 22.87 -7.25 25.33
C THR A 401 21.87 -7.90 26.28
N GLN A 402 20.95 -8.70 25.75
CA GLN A 402 19.99 -9.45 26.55
C GLN A 402 20.28 -10.96 26.48
N PHE A 403 19.95 -11.68 27.54
CA PHE A 403 20.29 -13.08 27.70
C PHE A 403 19.04 -13.90 27.99
N LYS A 404 19.04 -15.16 27.51
CA LYS A 404 17.93 -16.11 27.73
C LYS A 404 16.57 -15.55 27.31
N VAL A 405 16.53 -14.81 26.23
CA VAL A 405 15.33 -14.14 25.69
C VAL A 405 14.41 -15.19 25.07
N PRO A 406 13.19 -15.41 25.58
CA PRO A 406 12.24 -16.30 24.93
C PRO A 406 11.41 -15.56 23.89
N LEU A 407 11.22 -16.21 22.76
CA LEU A 407 10.19 -15.92 21.77
C LEU A 407 9.15 -17.02 21.83
N GLU A 408 7.92 -16.69 22.15
CA GLU A 408 6.79 -17.62 22.24
C GLU A 408 5.88 -17.51 21.03
N VAL A 409 5.25 -18.63 20.68
CA VAL A 409 4.08 -18.66 19.77
C VAL A 409 2.92 -19.21 20.55
N ILE A 410 1.82 -18.50 20.52
CA ILE A 410 0.59 -18.87 21.23
C ILE A 410 -0.55 -18.88 20.23
N ILE A 411 -1.37 -19.94 20.25
CA ILE A 411 -2.59 -20.04 19.44
C ILE A 411 -3.79 -20.13 20.35
N LEU A 412 -4.76 -19.28 20.12
CA LEU A 412 -6.05 -19.26 20.81
C LEU A 412 -7.16 -19.73 19.87
N ASP A 413 -8.15 -20.41 20.39
CA ASP A 413 -9.38 -20.73 19.68
C ASP A 413 -10.37 -19.54 19.70
N ASN A 414 -11.55 -19.70 19.09
CA ASN A 414 -12.58 -18.66 19.03
C ASN A 414 -13.18 -18.29 20.41
N GLY A 415 -12.90 -19.05 21.45
CA GLY A 415 -13.23 -18.74 22.83
C GLY A 415 -12.09 -18.06 23.59
N PHE A 416 -11.02 -17.67 22.90
CA PHE A 416 -9.78 -17.13 23.47
C PHE A 416 -9.08 -18.09 24.44
N LYS A 417 -9.32 -19.38 24.31
CA LYS A 417 -8.63 -20.41 25.07
C LYS A 417 -7.33 -20.79 24.35
N GLU A 418 -6.22 -20.84 25.10
CA GLU A 418 -4.96 -21.35 24.59
C GLU A 418 -5.10 -22.83 24.19
N VAL A 419 -4.82 -23.13 22.92
CA VAL A 419 -4.84 -24.49 22.35
C VAL A 419 -3.45 -24.97 21.95
N PHE A 420 -2.49 -24.05 21.86
CA PHE A 420 -1.10 -24.39 21.57
C PHE A 420 -0.16 -23.29 22.09
N LYS A 421 0.99 -23.72 22.61
CA LYS A 421 2.10 -22.84 22.97
C LYS A 421 3.43 -23.52 22.71
N THR A 422 4.38 -22.81 22.16
CA THR A 422 5.77 -23.24 21.99
C THR A 422 6.72 -22.05 22.13
N ARG A 423 8.01 -22.33 22.34
CA ARG A 423 9.02 -21.28 22.47
C ARG A 423 10.35 -21.63 21.84
N ASN A 424 11.05 -20.61 21.36
CA ASN A 424 12.49 -20.58 21.13
C ASN A 424 13.14 -19.74 22.25
N VAL A 425 14.37 -20.03 22.62
CA VAL A 425 15.15 -19.21 23.55
C VAL A 425 16.43 -18.77 22.85
N TYR A 426 16.71 -17.47 22.89
CA TYR A 426 17.95 -16.89 22.44
C TYR A 426 18.89 -16.75 23.64
N ASP A 427 19.95 -17.54 23.66
CA ASP A 427 20.91 -17.54 24.78
C ASP A 427 21.56 -16.18 24.97
N THR A 428 21.87 -15.52 23.89
CA THR A 428 22.44 -14.16 23.84
C THR A 428 21.86 -13.45 22.64
N LEU A 429 21.31 -12.25 22.85
CA LEU A 429 20.82 -11.35 21.83
C LEU A 429 21.56 -10.01 21.99
N PRO A 430 22.67 -9.79 21.26
CA PRO A 430 23.48 -8.57 21.39
C PRO A 430 22.69 -7.31 21.06
N SER A 431 23.19 -6.16 21.53
CA SER A 431 22.65 -4.84 21.15
C SER A 431 22.60 -4.70 19.63
N ASN A 432 21.48 -4.22 19.10
CA ASN A 432 21.21 -3.99 17.70
C ASN A 432 21.34 -5.25 16.82
N ALA A 433 21.27 -6.43 17.41
CA ALA A 433 21.31 -7.69 16.66
C ALA A 433 19.92 -8.02 16.12
N VAL A 434 19.89 -8.44 14.85
CA VAL A 434 18.74 -9.09 14.21
C VAL A 434 19.04 -10.57 14.13
N VAL A 435 18.09 -11.42 14.48
CA VAL A 435 18.16 -12.86 14.27
C VAL A 435 17.02 -13.26 13.33
N GLU A 436 17.41 -13.71 12.16
CA GLU A 436 16.50 -14.02 11.06
C GLU A 436 16.27 -15.53 10.92
N ASN A 437 15.12 -15.87 10.38
CA ASN A 437 14.77 -17.21 9.87
C ASN A 437 14.93 -18.35 10.87
N LYS A 438 14.77 -18.09 12.18
CA LYS A 438 14.87 -19.12 13.20
C LYS A 438 13.56 -19.90 13.34
N LEU A 439 13.53 -21.12 12.82
CA LEU A 439 12.40 -22.04 12.94
C LEU A 439 12.16 -22.50 14.38
N PHE A 440 10.89 -22.66 14.73
CA PHE A 440 10.49 -23.40 15.92
C PHE A 440 10.56 -24.92 15.68
N SER A 441 10.89 -25.66 16.73
CA SER A 441 10.96 -27.12 16.66
C SER A 441 9.58 -27.77 16.59
N GLN A 442 8.59 -27.18 17.26
CA GLN A 442 7.22 -27.68 17.33
C GLN A 442 6.34 -27.01 16.27
N THR A 443 5.31 -27.74 15.87
CA THR A 443 4.29 -27.32 14.91
C THR A 443 2.91 -27.50 15.53
N PHE A 444 1.94 -26.77 15.04
CA PHE A 444 0.54 -26.87 15.46
C PHE A 444 -0.32 -27.45 14.34
N THR A 445 -1.17 -28.40 14.66
CA THR A 445 -2.19 -28.91 13.72
C THR A 445 -3.56 -28.68 14.34
N PRO A 446 -4.39 -27.80 13.78
CA PRO A 446 -5.75 -27.58 14.25
C PRO A 446 -6.58 -28.85 14.24
N ALA A 447 -7.29 -29.11 15.33
CA ALA A 447 -8.13 -30.30 15.48
C ALA A 447 -9.63 -30.03 15.31
N ALA A 448 -10.04 -28.75 15.28
CA ALA A 448 -11.44 -28.34 15.21
C ALA A 448 -11.63 -27.19 14.24
N LYS A 449 -12.87 -27.03 13.76
CA LYS A 449 -13.29 -25.86 12.96
C LYS A 449 -13.45 -24.65 13.86
N GLY A 450 -13.21 -23.48 13.27
CA GLY A 450 -13.33 -22.20 13.96
C GLY A 450 -12.28 -21.20 13.52
N VAL A 451 -12.38 -20.02 14.06
CA VAL A 451 -11.38 -18.96 13.91
C VAL A 451 -10.32 -19.13 14.99
N TYR A 452 -9.09 -18.99 14.62
CA TYR A 452 -7.93 -19.04 15.51
C TYR A 452 -7.17 -17.73 15.44
N LEU A 453 -6.77 -17.22 16.60
CA LEU A 453 -5.83 -16.11 16.74
C LEU A 453 -4.47 -16.69 17.14
N GLY A 454 -3.46 -16.42 16.35
CA GLY A 454 -2.08 -16.72 16.68
C GLY A 454 -1.28 -15.45 16.92
N TYR A 455 -0.29 -15.52 17.80
CA TYR A 455 0.66 -14.42 17.94
C TYR A 455 2.03 -14.92 18.38
N TYR A 456 3.03 -14.20 17.93
CA TYR A 456 4.40 -14.29 18.38
C TYR A 456 4.61 -13.23 19.45
N GLU A 457 5.26 -13.59 20.54
CA GLU A 457 5.58 -12.67 21.63
C GLU A 457 7.01 -12.87 22.09
N ILE A 458 7.84 -11.80 22.01
CA ILE A 458 9.17 -11.81 22.61
C ILE A 458 9.09 -11.26 24.03
N LEU A 459 9.71 -11.96 24.96
CA LEU A 459 9.63 -11.64 26.38
C LEU A 459 10.98 -11.13 26.90
N SER A 460 10.94 -10.19 27.81
CA SER A 460 12.11 -9.67 28.52
C SER A 460 11.91 -9.80 30.03
N ASP A 461 12.99 -10.05 30.74
CA ASP A 461 13.05 -9.94 32.21
C ASP A 461 13.28 -8.48 32.67
N LYS A 462 13.44 -7.58 31.73
CA LYS A 462 13.62 -6.14 31.92
C LYS A 462 12.39 -5.38 31.43
N VAL A 463 12.24 -4.16 31.93
CA VAL A 463 11.21 -3.25 31.40
C VAL A 463 11.62 -2.87 29.99
N ASP A 464 10.79 -3.24 29.04
CA ASP A 464 10.97 -2.92 27.63
C ASP A 464 10.52 -1.49 27.36
N ALA A 465 11.31 -0.75 26.60
CA ALA A 465 11.03 0.65 26.27
C ALA A 465 9.82 0.83 25.35
N ASP A 466 9.55 -0.17 24.53
CA ASP A 466 8.41 -0.18 23.60
C ASP A 466 7.80 -1.58 23.51
N SER A 467 6.98 -1.93 24.48
CA SER A 467 6.31 -3.24 24.49
C SER A 467 5.26 -3.42 23.37
N SER A 468 4.91 -2.37 22.64
CA SER A 468 3.94 -2.48 21.52
C SER A 468 4.51 -3.21 20.30
N ASN A 469 5.83 -3.28 20.18
CA ASN A 469 6.54 -3.98 19.11
C ASN A 469 6.97 -5.42 19.47
N ASN A 470 6.66 -5.85 20.69
CA ASN A 470 7.03 -7.18 21.19
C ASN A 470 6.12 -8.30 20.68
N THR A 471 5.04 -7.97 19.98
CA THR A 471 4.02 -8.92 19.54
C THR A 471 3.69 -8.73 18.07
N GLN A 472 3.52 -9.85 17.35
CA GLN A 472 2.97 -9.89 15.99
C GLN A 472 1.82 -10.88 15.95
N GLU A 473 0.69 -10.47 15.40
CA GLU A 473 -0.55 -11.26 15.39
C GLU A 473 -0.91 -11.74 14.00
N PHE A 474 -1.61 -12.87 13.92
CA PHE A 474 -2.18 -13.40 12.70
C PHE A 474 -3.48 -14.16 12.95
N LEU A 475 -4.39 -14.13 11.99
CA LEU A 475 -5.67 -14.84 12.02
C LEU A 475 -5.72 -15.91 10.95
N PHE A 476 -6.38 -17.02 11.27
CA PHE A 476 -6.75 -18.03 10.27
C PHE A 476 -8.02 -18.78 10.68
N THR A 477 -8.64 -19.42 9.71
CA THR A 477 -9.92 -20.12 9.91
C THR A 477 -9.82 -21.57 9.45
N ILE A 478 -10.31 -22.48 10.27
CA ILE A 478 -10.54 -23.86 9.86
C ILE A 478 -12.01 -24.01 9.51
N THR A 479 -12.27 -24.34 8.24
CA THR A 479 -13.60 -24.36 7.62
C THR A 479 -14.15 -25.76 7.40
N ASP A 480 -15.34 -25.85 6.84
CA ASP A 480 -15.90 -27.10 6.34
C ASP A 480 -15.39 -27.46 4.95
N SER A 481 -15.26 -26.47 4.08
CA SER A 481 -15.10 -26.73 2.63
C SER A 481 -14.28 -25.70 1.88
N THR A 482 -13.93 -24.56 2.45
CA THR A 482 -13.35 -23.45 1.70
C THR A 482 -11.86 -23.27 2.00
N PHE A 483 -11.05 -23.28 0.94
CA PHE A 483 -9.70 -22.77 0.94
C PHE A 483 -9.71 -21.30 0.53
N SER A 484 -8.99 -20.46 1.26
CA SER A 484 -8.73 -19.06 0.92
C SER A 484 -7.31 -18.66 1.33
N LYS A 485 -6.68 -17.80 0.53
CA LYS A 485 -5.45 -17.08 0.89
C LYS A 485 -5.75 -15.71 1.50
N ASP A 486 -6.91 -15.17 1.23
CA ASP A 486 -7.36 -13.85 1.65
C ASP A 486 -8.18 -13.89 2.94
N LEU A 487 -8.13 -12.82 3.75
CA LEU A 487 -9.05 -12.56 4.87
C LEU A 487 -10.29 -11.78 4.43
N GLY A 488 -10.28 -11.25 3.22
CA GLY A 488 -11.32 -10.45 2.61
C GLY A 488 -10.75 -9.48 1.57
N PRO A 489 -11.58 -8.83 0.78
CA PRO A 489 -11.14 -7.84 -0.21
C PRO A 489 -10.77 -6.53 0.50
N ASN A 490 -9.70 -5.89 0.08
CA ASN A 490 -9.36 -4.53 0.55
C ASN A 490 -8.92 -3.58 -0.56
N ARG A 491 -8.60 -4.07 -1.75
CA ARG A 491 -8.28 -3.24 -2.92
C ARG A 491 -8.40 -4.01 -4.23
N THR A 492 -8.23 -3.30 -5.35
CA THR A 492 -8.10 -3.88 -6.69
C THR A 492 -6.73 -3.60 -7.27
N ILE A 493 -6.23 -4.48 -8.12
CA ILE A 493 -4.98 -4.31 -8.86
C ILE A 493 -5.15 -4.69 -10.32
N ARG A 494 -4.27 -4.14 -11.16
CA ARG A 494 -4.08 -4.49 -12.56
C ARG A 494 -2.61 -4.27 -12.95
N PRO A 495 -2.12 -4.86 -14.05
CA PRO A 495 -0.80 -4.50 -14.60
C PRO A 495 -0.71 -3.01 -14.89
N ALA A 496 0.46 -2.41 -14.63
CA ALA A 496 0.68 -1.00 -14.90
C ALA A 496 0.77 -0.75 -16.41
N ASP A 497 0.05 0.25 -16.89
CA ASP A 497 0.03 0.61 -18.32
C ASP A 497 1.42 1.00 -18.87
N ALA A 498 2.32 1.48 -17.99
CA ALA A 498 3.70 1.81 -18.34
C ALA A 498 4.58 0.59 -18.71
N SER A 499 4.15 -0.63 -18.34
CA SER A 499 4.90 -1.88 -18.64
C SER A 499 4.62 -2.41 -20.05
N TRP A 500 3.67 -1.81 -20.77
CA TRP A 500 3.12 -2.26 -22.04
C TRP A 500 2.83 -1.06 -22.96
N THR A 501 2.25 -1.31 -24.12
CA THR A 501 1.74 -0.21 -24.96
C THR A 501 0.63 0.51 -24.21
N ALA A 502 0.86 1.78 -23.89
CA ALA A 502 -0.07 2.60 -23.11
C ALA A 502 -1.48 2.60 -23.72
N GLY A 503 -2.47 2.31 -22.89
CA GLY A 503 -3.89 2.30 -23.29
C GLY A 503 -4.40 0.98 -23.87
N GLU A 504 -3.54 -0.04 -24.07
CA GLU A 504 -3.97 -1.36 -24.53
C GLU A 504 -4.28 -2.28 -23.34
N PRO A 505 -5.38 -3.06 -23.39
CA PRO A 505 -5.68 -4.07 -22.38
C PRO A 505 -4.63 -5.19 -22.37
N HIS A 506 -4.33 -5.71 -21.18
CA HIS A 506 -3.31 -6.76 -21.01
C HIS A 506 -3.95 -8.09 -20.66
N SER A 507 -3.47 -9.15 -21.31
CA SER A 507 -3.74 -10.52 -20.84
C SER A 507 -2.88 -10.82 -19.63
N TRP A 508 -3.48 -11.32 -18.55
CA TRP A 508 -2.77 -11.66 -17.35
C TRP A 508 -3.52 -12.67 -16.49
N ALA A 509 -2.80 -13.35 -15.64
CA ALA A 509 -3.31 -14.35 -14.72
C ALA A 509 -2.83 -14.05 -13.31
N PHE A 510 -3.69 -14.21 -12.33
CA PHE A 510 -3.32 -14.17 -10.92
C PHE A 510 -4.18 -15.14 -10.14
N GLY A 511 -3.56 -16.04 -9.40
CA GLY A 511 -4.27 -17.11 -8.73
C GLY A 511 -3.52 -17.66 -7.53
N ASN A 512 -4.13 -18.63 -6.86
CA ASN A 512 -3.68 -19.15 -5.59
C ASN A 512 -3.22 -20.60 -5.69
N HIS A 513 -2.19 -20.91 -4.91
CA HIS A 513 -1.69 -22.27 -4.71
C HIS A 513 -2.34 -22.91 -3.49
N TYR A 514 -2.83 -24.15 -3.68
CA TYR A 514 -3.42 -24.96 -2.61
C TYR A 514 -2.82 -26.36 -2.60
N TYR A 515 -2.33 -26.81 -1.47
CA TYR A 515 -1.86 -28.18 -1.28
C TYR A 515 -2.92 -29.04 -0.59
N VAL A 516 -3.13 -30.23 -1.13
CA VAL A 516 -4.09 -31.21 -0.65
C VAL A 516 -3.36 -32.43 -0.10
N PRO A 517 -3.22 -32.58 1.22
CA PRO A 517 -2.52 -33.72 1.81
C PRO A 517 -3.31 -35.02 1.69
N LYS A 518 -4.65 -34.96 1.72
CA LYS A 518 -5.56 -36.12 1.72
C LYS A 518 -6.76 -35.82 0.81
N GLY A 519 -6.62 -36.12 -0.49
CA GLY A 519 -7.66 -35.84 -1.50
C GLY A 519 -8.64 -36.99 -1.76
N LYS A 520 -8.37 -38.20 -1.25
CA LYS A 520 -9.20 -39.38 -1.52
C LYS A 520 -10.67 -39.16 -1.16
N ASN A 521 -11.56 -39.43 -2.13
CA ASN A 521 -13.02 -39.23 -2.03
C ASN A 521 -13.46 -37.76 -1.83
N LYS A 522 -12.57 -36.79 -2.08
CA LYS A 522 -12.88 -35.36 -2.07
C LYS A 522 -12.84 -34.79 -3.48
N TYR A 523 -13.58 -33.73 -3.69
CA TYR A 523 -13.76 -33.11 -5.00
C TYR A 523 -13.75 -31.59 -4.88
N ILE A 524 -13.23 -30.90 -5.89
CA ILE A 524 -13.46 -29.48 -6.12
C ILE A 524 -14.92 -29.34 -6.59
N LYS A 525 -15.70 -28.53 -5.90
CA LYS A 525 -17.12 -28.34 -6.14
C LYS A 525 -17.46 -26.99 -6.76
N SER A 526 -16.74 -25.95 -6.39
CA SER A 526 -16.87 -24.61 -6.97
C SER A 526 -15.59 -23.83 -6.80
N VAL A 527 -15.43 -22.82 -7.63
CA VAL A 527 -14.41 -21.77 -7.51
C VAL A 527 -15.11 -20.44 -7.31
N SER A 528 -14.53 -19.57 -6.50
CA SER A 528 -15.07 -18.22 -6.30
C SER A 528 -13.99 -17.19 -6.52
N PHE A 529 -14.38 -16.02 -7.02
CA PHE A 529 -13.47 -14.90 -7.20
C PHE A 529 -14.18 -13.56 -7.05
N MET A 530 -13.40 -12.48 -6.99
CA MET A 530 -13.90 -11.10 -7.01
C MET A 530 -13.19 -10.28 -8.08
N MET A 531 -13.85 -9.24 -8.58
CA MET A 531 -13.33 -8.34 -9.60
C MET A 531 -13.75 -6.90 -9.36
N GLY A 532 -12.91 -5.93 -9.78
CA GLY A 532 -13.11 -4.50 -9.46
C GLY A 532 -13.93 -3.71 -10.46
N ASN A 533 -13.80 -3.97 -11.76
CA ASN A 533 -14.30 -3.08 -12.81
C ASN A 533 -15.29 -3.75 -13.78
N ALA A 534 -16.19 -4.56 -13.26
CA ALA A 534 -17.14 -5.36 -14.05
C ALA A 534 -17.96 -4.53 -15.06
N ALA A 535 -18.36 -3.32 -14.70
CA ALA A 535 -19.16 -2.46 -15.59
C ALA A 535 -18.45 -2.13 -16.91
N GLN A 536 -17.12 -2.00 -16.89
CA GLN A 536 -16.29 -1.69 -18.04
C GLN A 536 -16.01 -2.93 -18.91
N LEU A 537 -16.20 -4.13 -18.33
CA LEU A 537 -15.87 -5.44 -18.93
C LEU A 537 -17.13 -6.24 -19.24
N LYS A 538 -18.29 -5.59 -19.24
CA LYS A 538 -19.55 -6.27 -19.52
C LYS A 538 -19.48 -7.06 -20.84
N ASP A 539 -20.03 -8.27 -20.82
CA ASP A 539 -20.06 -9.24 -21.92
C ASP A 539 -18.68 -9.81 -22.32
N GLN A 540 -17.62 -9.46 -21.62
CA GLN A 540 -16.29 -10.10 -21.74
C GLN A 540 -16.19 -11.33 -20.83
N ALA A 541 -15.21 -12.19 -21.09
CA ALA A 541 -15.00 -13.40 -20.33
C ALA A 541 -13.83 -13.27 -19.34
N ALA A 542 -14.06 -13.65 -18.09
CA ALA A 542 -13.02 -14.06 -17.16
C ALA A 542 -12.91 -15.59 -17.20
N VAL A 543 -11.70 -16.11 -17.16
CA VAL A 543 -11.42 -17.55 -17.29
C VAL A 543 -10.81 -18.03 -15.96
N LEU A 544 -11.37 -19.10 -15.40
CA LEU A 544 -10.77 -19.75 -14.24
C LEU A 544 -10.22 -21.11 -14.66
N ASN A 545 -8.92 -21.24 -14.60
CA ASN A 545 -8.22 -22.48 -14.86
C ASN A 545 -7.83 -23.17 -13.56
N ILE A 546 -8.09 -24.46 -13.50
CA ILE A 546 -7.69 -25.33 -12.39
C ILE A 546 -6.60 -26.26 -12.93
N TYR A 547 -5.42 -26.18 -12.33
CA TYR A 547 -4.29 -27.03 -12.69
C TYR A 547 -3.89 -27.94 -11.53
N LYS A 548 -3.45 -29.13 -11.87
CA LYS A 548 -2.53 -29.89 -11.03
C LYS A 548 -1.12 -29.40 -11.36
N TRP A 549 -0.36 -29.07 -10.33
CA TRP A 549 0.99 -28.53 -10.48
C TRP A 549 2.00 -29.42 -9.81
N LYS A 550 3.17 -29.55 -10.42
CA LYS A 550 4.32 -30.22 -9.82
C LYS A 550 5.57 -29.41 -10.15
N ASP A 551 6.08 -28.68 -9.17
CA ASP A 551 7.34 -27.97 -9.27
C ASP A 551 8.51 -28.98 -9.37
N ALA A 552 8.86 -29.34 -10.60
CA ALA A 552 9.82 -30.41 -10.87
C ALA A 552 11.28 -29.96 -10.74
N ASN A 553 11.52 -28.66 -10.96
CA ASN A 553 12.85 -28.06 -10.89
C ASN A 553 13.10 -27.32 -9.57
N ALA A 554 12.14 -27.30 -8.67
CA ALA A 554 12.18 -26.68 -7.33
C ALA A 554 12.49 -25.17 -7.36
N ASN A 555 12.01 -24.44 -8.39
CA ASN A 555 12.19 -23.00 -8.52
C ASN A 555 10.99 -22.19 -8.04
N GLY A 556 9.89 -22.84 -7.67
CA GLY A 556 8.66 -22.22 -7.20
C GLY A 556 7.77 -21.62 -8.30
N ASN A 557 8.22 -21.61 -9.53
CA ASN A 557 7.43 -21.14 -10.67
C ASN A 557 6.65 -22.30 -11.29
N ALA A 558 5.54 -21.98 -11.92
CA ALA A 558 4.75 -22.99 -12.61
C ALA A 558 4.90 -22.82 -14.13
N GLU A 559 5.85 -23.53 -14.69
CA GLU A 559 6.07 -23.60 -16.12
C GLU A 559 4.93 -24.37 -16.82
N PRO A 560 4.67 -24.11 -18.11
CA PRO A 560 3.63 -24.82 -18.85
C PRO A 560 3.77 -26.36 -18.82
N THR A 561 4.98 -26.88 -18.79
CA THR A 561 5.29 -28.30 -18.72
C THR A 561 5.02 -28.94 -17.36
N GLU A 562 4.92 -28.14 -16.32
CA GLU A 562 4.69 -28.55 -14.93
C GLU A 562 3.22 -28.45 -14.52
N ARG A 563 2.40 -27.82 -15.35
CA ARG A 563 0.97 -27.64 -15.14
C ARG A 563 0.17 -28.64 -15.98
N THR A 564 -0.72 -29.39 -15.34
CA THR A 564 -1.70 -30.24 -16.02
C THR A 564 -3.07 -29.61 -15.83
N SER A 565 -3.71 -29.16 -16.91
CA SER A 565 -5.06 -28.61 -16.83
C SER A 565 -6.05 -29.72 -16.43
N LEU A 566 -6.83 -29.41 -15.40
CA LEU A 566 -7.93 -30.27 -14.92
C LEU A 566 -9.28 -29.75 -15.37
N GLY A 567 -9.37 -28.47 -15.71
CA GLY A 567 -10.59 -27.88 -16.23
C GLY A 567 -10.53 -26.37 -16.32
N THR A 568 -11.35 -25.83 -17.19
CA THR A 568 -11.51 -24.41 -17.45
C THR A 568 -12.97 -24.03 -17.29
N LEU A 569 -13.22 -22.97 -16.53
CA LEU A 569 -14.52 -22.36 -16.36
C LEU A 569 -14.52 -20.97 -17.01
N PHE A 570 -15.56 -20.68 -17.76
CA PHE A 570 -15.76 -19.37 -18.36
C PHE A 570 -16.85 -18.62 -17.60
N TYR A 571 -16.55 -17.38 -17.23
CA TYR A 571 -17.51 -16.47 -16.61
C TYR A 571 -17.70 -15.27 -17.51
N ILE A 572 -18.91 -15.08 -18.01
CA ILE A 572 -19.28 -13.89 -18.78
C ILE A 572 -19.67 -12.81 -17.80
N ILE A 573 -18.93 -11.71 -17.81
CA ILE A 573 -19.07 -10.59 -16.88
C ILE A 573 -20.38 -9.87 -17.17
N GLY A 574 -21.25 -9.79 -16.15
CA GLY A 574 -22.57 -9.17 -16.28
C GLY A 574 -22.56 -7.65 -16.19
N GLY A 575 -21.46 -7.07 -15.73
CA GLY A 575 -21.30 -5.63 -15.58
C GLY A 575 -21.92 -5.05 -14.32
N LYS A 576 -22.36 -5.87 -13.37
CA LYS A 576 -22.97 -5.45 -12.09
C LYS A 576 -22.28 -6.03 -10.86
N GLU A 577 -21.29 -6.89 -11.07
CA GLU A 577 -20.48 -7.47 -10.01
C GLU A 577 -19.80 -6.34 -9.22
N GLN A 578 -19.81 -6.45 -7.90
CA GLN A 578 -19.19 -5.47 -7.02
C GLN A 578 -17.80 -5.94 -6.57
N PRO A 579 -16.87 -5.04 -6.30
CA PRO A 579 -15.50 -5.39 -5.90
C PRO A 579 -15.40 -6.23 -4.62
N ASP A 580 -16.43 -6.17 -3.76
CA ASP A 580 -16.53 -6.86 -2.48
C ASP A 580 -17.51 -8.06 -2.51
N SER A 581 -17.99 -8.43 -3.68
CA SER A 581 -18.97 -9.51 -3.85
C SER A 581 -18.38 -10.72 -4.59
N LEU A 582 -18.45 -11.88 -3.93
CA LEU A 582 -17.98 -13.15 -4.51
C LEU A 582 -18.86 -13.60 -5.68
N VAL A 583 -18.22 -13.81 -6.82
CA VAL A 583 -18.75 -14.60 -7.92
C VAL A 583 -18.44 -16.07 -7.65
N VAL A 584 -19.43 -16.92 -7.55
CA VAL A 584 -19.25 -18.36 -7.28
C VAL A 584 -19.66 -19.16 -8.50
N ILE A 585 -18.76 -19.97 -9.02
CA ILE A 585 -18.99 -20.83 -10.18
C ILE A 585 -18.94 -22.29 -9.71
N PRO A 586 -20.09 -22.98 -9.63
CA PRO A 586 -20.12 -24.39 -9.31
C PRO A 586 -19.59 -25.25 -10.48
N LEU A 587 -18.87 -26.31 -10.14
CA LEU A 587 -18.47 -27.32 -11.10
C LEU A 587 -19.64 -28.32 -11.25
N ASN A 588 -20.31 -28.28 -12.40
CA ASN A 588 -21.41 -29.13 -12.75
C ASN A 588 -21.55 -29.21 -14.28
N LYS A 589 -22.39 -30.13 -14.76
CA LYS A 589 -22.61 -30.29 -16.20
C LYS A 589 -23.13 -29.04 -16.90
N ASP A 590 -23.93 -28.26 -16.21
CA ASP A 590 -24.51 -27.01 -16.74
C ASP A 590 -23.46 -25.96 -17.04
N ASN A 591 -22.36 -25.96 -16.28
CA ASN A 591 -21.19 -25.08 -16.47
C ASN A 591 -20.08 -25.76 -17.29
N GLY A 592 -20.33 -26.92 -17.86
CA GLY A 592 -19.39 -27.62 -18.74
C GLY A 592 -18.25 -28.37 -18.05
N LEU A 593 -18.21 -28.38 -16.73
CA LEU A 593 -17.14 -28.99 -15.95
C LEU A 593 -17.68 -29.73 -14.71
N GLU A 594 -17.56 -31.06 -14.71
CA GLU A 594 -17.92 -31.89 -13.54
C GLU A 594 -17.00 -31.62 -12.35
N PRO A 595 -17.44 -31.92 -11.10
CA PRO A 595 -16.58 -31.84 -9.94
C PRO A 595 -15.28 -32.62 -10.11
N ILE A 596 -14.15 -31.93 -9.89
CA ILE A 596 -12.82 -32.51 -10.09
C ILE A 596 -12.43 -33.31 -8.85
N LYS A 597 -12.10 -34.56 -9.03
CA LYS A 597 -11.61 -35.43 -7.96
C LYS A 597 -10.23 -34.99 -7.52
N LEU A 598 -10.05 -34.83 -6.20
CA LEU A 598 -8.77 -34.53 -5.60
C LEU A 598 -7.91 -35.79 -5.40
N GLU A 599 -6.60 -35.59 -5.43
CA GLU A 599 -5.60 -36.61 -5.17
C GLU A 599 -4.83 -36.33 -3.88
N ASP A 600 -4.30 -37.38 -3.26
CA ASP A 600 -3.46 -37.23 -2.05
C ASP A 600 -2.11 -36.60 -2.41
N ASN A 601 -1.55 -35.79 -1.50
CA ASN A 601 -0.25 -35.16 -1.63
C ASN A 601 -0.06 -34.40 -2.95
N THR A 602 -1.06 -33.62 -3.33
CA THR A 602 -1.10 -32.97 -4.64
C THR A 602 -1.27 -31.47 -4.50
N GLU A 603 -0.57 -30.75 -5.34
CA GLU A 603 -0.62 -29.29 -5.45
C GLU A 603 -1.56 -28.86 -6.57
N TYR A 604 -2.39 -27.86 -6.26
CA TYR A 604 -3.37 -27.31 -7.19
C TYR A 604 -3.15 -25.81 -7.33
N LEU A 605 -3.28 -25.33 -8.56
CA LEU A 605 -3.35 -23.90 -8.85
C LEU A 605 -4.77 -23.57 -9.32
N VAL A 606 -5.32 -22.51 -8.77
CA VAL A 606 -6.59 -21.94 -9.22
C VAL A 606 -6.29 -20.53 -9.72
N MET A 607 -6.27 -20.38 -11.04
CA MET A 607 -5.84 -19.17 -11.72
C MET A 607 -7.05 -18.44 -12.30
N LEU A 608 -7.19 -17.18 -11.95
CA LEU A 608 -8.10 -16.25 -12.62
C LEU A 608 -7.32 -15.59 -13.75
N GLU A 609 -7.75 -15.82 -14.97
CA GLU A 609 -7.09 -15.39 -16.19
C GLU A 609 -8.00 -14.44 -16.97
N TYR A 610 -7.42 -13.38 -17.48
CA TYR A 610 -8.08 -12.47 -18.41
C TYR A 610 -7.29 -12.42 -19.70
N TYR A 611 -7.98 -12.71 -20.80
CA TYR A 611 -7.44 -12.58 -22.14
C TYR A 611 -7.96 -11.29 -22.75
N ALA A 612 -7.05 -10.34 -22.98
CA ALA A 612 -7.41 -9.02 -23.49
C ALA A 612 -8.19 -9.13 -24.81
N SER A 613 -9.46 -8.77 -24.77
CA SER A 613 -10.38 -8.80 -25.91
C SER A 613 -11.25 -7.56 -26.03
N GLY A 614 -11.13 -6.63 -25.07
CA GLY A 614 -11.94 -5.42 -24.98
C GLY A 614 -11.10 -4.15 -24.92
N THR A 615 -11.73 -3.09 -24.47
CA THR A 615 -11.12 -1.75 -24.40
C THR A 615 -10.64 -1.36 -22.98
N ALA A 616 -10.82 -2.24 -22.01
CA ALA A 616 -10.45 -2.00 -20.60
C ALA A 616 -9.61 -3.15 -20.04
N ASN A 617 -8.66 -2.83 -19.17
CA ASN A 617 -7.94 -3.81 -18.41
C ASN A 617 -8.81 -4.42 -17.31
N PHE A 618 -8.65 -5.71 -17.07
CA PHE A 618 -9.29 -6.40 -15.97
C PHE A 618 -8.65 -5.99 -14.65
N GLU A 619 -9.46 -5.57 -13.68
CA GLU A 619 -9.02 -5.30 -12.31
C GLU A 619 -9.42 -6.47 -11.41
N MET A 620 -8.43 -7.15 -10.84
CA MET A 620 -8.67 -8.21 -9.86
C MET A 620 -8.78 -7.63 -8.46
N THR A 621 -9.76 -8.12 -7.70
CA THR A 621 -9.85 -7.82 -6.28
C THR A 621 -8.85 -8.66 -5.51
N VAL A 622 -8.10 -8.03 -4.62
CA VAL A 622 -7.03 -8.63 -3.84
C VAL A 622 -7.15 -8.32 -2.35
N SER A 623 -6.37 -9.04 -1.56
CA SER A 623 -6.09 -8.76 -0.15
C SER A 623 -4.58 -8.58 0.03
N ASP A 624 -4.18 -7.61 0.86
CA ASP A 624 -2.79 -7.40 1.29
C ASP A 624 -2.63 -7.42 2.82
N GLU A 625 -3.54 -8.10 3.50
CA GLU A 625 -3.54 -8.21 4.97
C GLU A 625 -2.61 -9.31 5.51
N ILE A 626 -2.17 -10.24 4.66
CA ILE A 626 -1.28 -11.35 5.04
C ILE A 626 -0.05 -11.36 4.15
N ASP A 627 1.13 -11.26 4.75
CA ASP A 627 2.40 -11.55 4.07
C ASP A 627 2.75 -13.03 4.22
N TYR A 628 2.81 -13.74 3.10
CA TYR A 628 3.16 -15.16 3.06
C TYR A 628 4.68 -15.43 2.99
N GLY A 629 5.52 -14.40 2.97
CA GLY A 629 6.99 -14.55 2.87
C GLY A 629 7.59 -15.43 3.96
N GLY A 630 7.19 -15.21 5.21
CA GLY A 630 7.62 -16.03 6.34
C GLY A 630 7.16 -17.49 6.24
N MET A 631 5.93 -17.73 5.79
CA MET A 631 5.39 -19.08 5.55
C MET A 631 6.17 -19.81 4.45
N ILE A 632 6.42 -19.12 3.32
CA ILE A 632 7.21 -19.67 2.19
C ILE A 632 8.60 -20.05 2.70
N THR A 633 9.28 -19.15 3.37
CA THR A 633 10.62 -19.37 3.94
C THR A 633 10.63 -20.57 4.90
N ALA A 634 9.68 -20.63 5.84
CA ALA A 634 9.57 -21.73 6.79
C ALA A 634 9.34 -23.06 6.09
N SER A 635 8.52 -23.10 5.04
CA SER A 635 8.22 -24.29 4.25
C SER A 635 9.43 -24.80 3.46
N ILE A 636 10.20 -23.88 2.87
CA ILE A 636 11.45 -24.20 2.14
C ILE A 636 12.49 -24.76 3.13
N LEU A 637 12.67 -24.13 4.29
CA LEU A 637 13.59 -24.62 5.34
C LEU A 637 13.20 -26.01 5.86
N LYS A 638 11.92 -26.36 5.83
CA LYS A 638 11.40 -27.71 6.13
C LYS A 638 11.43 -28.67 4.94
N GLN A 639 11.97 -28.27 3.80
CA GLN A 639 12.04 -29.06 2.55
C GLN A 639 10.65 -29.53 2.05
N LYS A 640 9.63 -28.72 2.30
CA LYS A 640 8.24 -28.92 1.83
C LYS A 640 7.71 -27.57 1.34
N PRO A 641 8.22 -27.05 0.20
CA PRO A 641 7.86 -25.73 -0.28
C PRO A 641 6.34 -25.56 -0.41
N ARG A 642 5.85 -24.41 0.02
CA ARG A 642 4.46 -23.96 -0.10
C ARG A 642 4.47 -22.51 -0.54
N PHE A 643 3.57 -22.16 -1.42
CA PHE A 643 3.52 -20.82 -2.02
C PHE A 643 2.18 -20.15 -1.72
N GLY A 644 2.13 -18.84 -1.79
CA GLY A 644 0.92 -18.05 -1.65
C GLY A 644 0.13 -18.02 -2.96
N SER A 645 0.51 -17.09 -3.83
CA SER A 645 -0.12 -16.82 -5.12
C SER A 645 0.90 -16.84 -6.22
N LEU A 646 0.44 -17.08 -7.45
CA LEU A 646 1.28 -17.01 -8.65
C LEU A 646 0.67 -16.04 -9.66
N ILE A 647 1.55 -15.35 -10.40
CA ILE A 647 1.16 -14.38 -11.42
C ILE A 647 1.83 -14.68 -12.76
N GLY A 648 1.11 -14.45 -13.86
CA GLY A 648 1.65 -14.44 -15.20
C GLY A 648 1.11 -13.26 -15.99
N ILE A 649 1.99 -12.62 -16.77
CA ILE A 649 1.62 -11.49 -17.63
C ILE A 649 2.22 -11.74 -18.99
N ALA A 650 1.38 -12.02 -20.00
CA ALA A 650 1.82 -12.31 -21.36
C ALA A 650 0.72 -12.18 -22.40
N GLY A 651 1.10 -12.10 -23.66
CA GLY A 651 0.18 -12.20 -24.78
C GLY A 651 -0.48 -13.58 -24.93
N ASP A 652 0.19 -14.65 -24.51
CA ASP A 652 -0.32 -16.04 -24.55
C ASP A 652 -0.07 -16.74 -23.20
N LEU A 653 -1.06 -16.67 -22.32
CA LEU A 653 -1.00 -17.24 -20.97
C LEU A 653 -0.83 -18.77 -20.96
N THR A 654 -1.16 -19.46 -22.05
CA THR A 654 -0.97 -20.91 -22.13
C THR A 654 0.50 -21.32 -22.21
N LYS A 655 1.36 -20.42 -22.67
CA LYS A 655 2.81 -20.59 -22.80
C LYS A 655 3.60 -19.87 -21.70
N GLU A 656 2.92 -19.10 -20.86
CA GLU A 656 3.56 -18.28 -19.85
C GLU A 656 3.93 -19.09 -18.61
N THR A 657 5.04 -18.75 -18.00
CA THR A 657 5.45 -19.22 -16.68
C THR A 657 4.75 -18.39 -15.61
N TYR A 658 4.02 -19.03 -14.71
CA TYR A 658 3.43 -18.31 -13.56
C TYR A 658 4.45 -18.25 -12.43
N SER A 659 4.80 -17.02 -12.04
CA SER A 659 5.81 -16.77 -11.02
C SER A 659 5.15 -16.57 -9.65
N TYR A 660 5.76 -17.16 -8.62
CA TYR A 660 5.35 -16.93 -7.23
C TYR A 660 5.88 -15.61 -6.66
N VAL A 661 6.77 -14.93 -7.36
CA VAL A 661 7.42 -13.66 -6.94
C VAL A 661 6.45 -12.46 -7.03
N GLY A 662 5.19 -12.67 -7.26
CA GLY A 662 4.12 -11.70 -7.03
C GLY A 662 4.19 -10.40 -7.85
N PHE A 663 3.42 -9.43 -7.42
CA PHE A 663 3.09 -8.19 -8.13
C PHE A 663 3.65 -6.96 -7.40
N GLY A 664 4.70 -6.34 -7.95
CA GLY A 664 5.30 -5.12 -7.39
C GLY A 664 6.30 -5.35 -6.27
N GLY A 665 6.55 -4.34 -5.42
CA GLY A 665 7.60 -4.37 -4.40
C GLY A 665 7.38 -5.30 -3.21
N ASN A 666 6.13 -5.54 -2.81
CA ASN A 666 5.78 -6.51 -1.77
C ASN A 666 5.21 -7.78 -2.40
N VAL A 667 6.08 -8.67 -2.76
CA VAL A 667 5.81 -9.81 -3.63
C VAL A 667 4.96 -10.91 -3.00
N PHE A 668 4.92 -11.04 -1.67
CA PHE A 668 4.22 -12.10 -0.96
C PHE A 668 3.01 -11.63 -0.14
N GLY A 669 2.86 -10.34 0.02
CA GLY A 669 1.78 -9.72 0.79
C GLY A 669 0.52 -9.39 -0.01
N ILE A 670 0.45 -9.71 -1.31
CA ILE A 670 -0.72 -9.45 -2.14
C ILE A 670 -1.22 -10.78 -2.71
N VAL A 671 -2.47 -11.12 -2.42
CA VAL A 671 -3.11 -12.34 -2.91
C VAL A 671 -4.45 -12.01 -3.57
N PRO A 672 -4.80 -12.66 -4.69
CA PRO A 672 -6.11 -12.46 -5.31
C PRO A 672 -7.21 -13.12 -4.47
N VAL A 673 -8.39 -12.52 -4.46
CA VAL A 673 -9.57 -13.15 -3.88
C VAL A 673 -10.06 -14.23 -4.86
N VAL A 674 -9.39 -15.37 -4.83
CA VAL A 674 -9.71 -16.57 -5.60
C VAL A 674 -9.76 -17.74 -4.63
N ARG A 675 -10.93 -18.32 -4.43
CA ARG A 675 -11.17 -19.36 -3.41
C ARG A 675 -11.59 -20.66 -4.03
N LEU A 676 -11.22 -21.77 -3.37
CA LEU A 676 -11.53 -23.11 -3.80
C LEU A 676 -12.48 -23.78 -2.78
N ASN A 677 -13.63 -24.26 -3.24
CA ASN A 677 -14.55 -24.98 -2.40
C ASN A 677 -14.52 -26.48 -2.72
N VAL A 678 -14.33 -27.28 -1.70
CA VAL A 678 -14.12 -28.72 -1.78
C VAL A 678 -15.14 -29.48 -0.93
N GLY A 679 -15.29 -30.76 -1.16
CA GLY A 679 -16.17 -31.60 -0.34
C GLY A 679 -16.35 -33.00 -0.91
N ASN A 680 -17.17 -33.79 -0.24
CA ASN A 680 -17.56 -35.11 -0.75
C ASN A 680 -18.51 -34.91 -1.92
N LEU A 681 -18.45 -35.77 -2.94
CA LEU A 681 -19.62 -35.98 -3.76
C LEU A 681 -20.67 -36.57 -2.84
N VAL A 682 -21.76 -35.86 -2.71
CA VAL A 682 -22.97 -36.51 -2.19
C VAL A 682 -23.43 -37.41 -3.31
N THR A 683 -22.96 -38.66 -3.34
CA THR A 683 -23.68 -39.71 -4.03
C THR A 683 -24.92 -39.96 -3.18
N THR A 684 -25.91 -39.10 -3.32
CA THR A 684 -27.24 -39.56 -3.04
C THR A 684 -27.49 -40.68 -4.07
N ASN A 685 -27.74 -41.86 -3.59
CA ASN A 685 -28.52 -42.83 -4.35
C ASN A 685 -29.91 -42.21 -4.55
N VAL A 686 -30.01 -41.24 -5.47
CA VAL A 686 -31.20 -40.42 -5.72
C VAL A 686 -31.97 -40.99 -6.91
N GLU A 687 -31.84 -42.27 -7.19
CA GLU A 687 -32.78 -42.87 -8.14
C GLU A 687 -34.23 -42.90 -7.61
N GLU A 688 -34.44 -42.92 -6.32
CA GLU A 688 -35.82 -42.91 -5.73
C GLU A 688 -36.31 -41.54 -5.27
N LEU A 689 -35.45 -40.56 -5.00
CA LEU A 689 -35.85 -39.24 -4.50
C LEU A 689 -36.00 -38.14 -5.57
N ASN A 690 -35.51 -38.34 -6.79
CA ASN A 690 -35.56 -37.35 -7.89
C ASN A 690 -36.70 -37.59 -8.91
N THR A 691 -37.71 -38.31 -8.54
CA THR A 691 -38.86 -38.56 -9.43
C THR A 691 -39.50 -37.27 -9.93
N LEU A 692 -39.52 -36.19 -9.12
CA LEU A 692 -40.10 -34.90 -9.50
C LEU A 692 -39.16 -34.00 -10.31
N THR A 693 -37.84 -34.16 -10.25
CA THR A 693 -36.90 -33.24 -10.93
C THR A 693 -37.09 -33.24 -12.46
N LYS A 694 -37.45 -34.39 -13.03
CA LYS A 694 -37.76 -34.51 -14.47
C LYS A 694 -39.22 -34.11 -14.80
N GLN A 695 -40.05 -33.89 -13.80
CA GLN A 695 -41.47 -33.69 -13.94
C GLN A 695 -41.92 -32.23 -13.78
N PHE A 696 -41.02 -31.32 -13.46
CA PHE A 696 -41.36 -29.89 -13.44
C PHE A 696 -40.27 -29.00 -14.05
N THR A 697 -40.70 -27.82 -14.53
CA THR A 697 -39.86 -26.80 -15.11
C THR A 697 -40.01 -25.51 -14.32
N VAL A 698 -38.98 -24.67 -14.40
CA VAL A 698 -38.88 -23.34 -13.72
C VAL A 698 -38.65 -22.27 -14.78
N PHE A 699 -39.50 -21.26 -14.81
CA PHE A 699 -39.37 -20.11 -15.71
C PHE A 699 -40.05 -18.86 -15.13
N PRO A 700 -39.63 -17.64 -15.53
CA PRO A 700 -38.46 -17.37 -16.36
C PRO A 700 -37.16 -17.73 -15.64
N ASN A 701 -36.13 -18.03 -16.39
CA ASN A 701 -34.77 -18.19 -15.91
C ASN A 701 -33.84 -17.51 -16.92
N PRO A 702 -33.21 -16.36 -16.58
CA PRO A 702 -33.18 -15.68 -15.27
C PRO A 702 -34.53 -15.06 -14.85
N ALA A 703 -34.76 -15.06 -13.53
CA ALA A 703 -35.93 -14.47 -12.88
C ALA A 703 -35.61 -13.07 -12.30
N THR A 704 -36.64 -12.28 -12.01
CA THR A 704 -36.55 -11.03 -11.24
C THR A 704 -37.34 -11.12 -9.92
N ASP A 705 -38.64 -11.05 -9.98
CA ASP A 705 -39.50 -10.98 -8.79
C ASP A 705 -40.25 -12.28 -8.51
N PHE A 706 -40.36 -13.15 -9.48
CA PHE A 706 -41.06 -14.44 -9.37
C PHE A 706 -40.50 -15.50 -10.29
N ILE A 707 -40.80 -16.75 -9.96
CA ILE A 707 -40.66 -17.91 -10.84
C ILE A 707 -42.00 -18.64 -10.95
N ASN A 708 -42.22 -19.31 -12.05
CA ASN A 708 -43.32 -20.23 -12.24
C ASN A 708 -42.78 -21.67 -12.20
N LEU A 709 -43.49 -22.50 -11.47
CA LEU A 709 -43.26 -23.94 -11.44
C LEU A 709 -44.36 -24.62 -12.24
N GLN A 710 -44.04 -25.34 -13.27
CA GLN A 710 -45.00 -26.10 -14.07
C GLN A 710 -44.70 -27.58 -13.98
N PHE A 711 -45.62 -28.33 -13.39
CA PHE A 711 -45.49 -29.77 -13.21
C PHE A 711 -46.17 -30.54 -14.37
N ALA A 712 -45.55 -31.65 -14.73
CA ALA A 712 -46.12 -32.59 -15.75
C ALA A 712 -47.39 -33.26 -15.24
N ASN A 713 -47.49 -33.55 -13.94
CA ASN A 713 -48.62 -34.14 -13.25
C ASN A 713 -49.05 -33.28 -12.07
N SER A 714 -50.33 -33.33 -11.69
CA SER A 714 -50.85 -32.63 -10.51
C SER A 714 -50.13 -33.11 -9.23
N GLN A 715 -49.80 -32.18 -8.34
CA GLN A 715 -49.09 -32.47 -7.10
C GLN A 715 -49.94 -32.09 -5.89
N ARG A 716 -49.86 -32.88 -4.82
CA ARG A 716 -50.54 -32.63 -3.52
C ARG A 716 -49.51 -32.48 -2.42
N ASN A 717 -49.87 -31.69 -1.38
CA ASN A 717 -49.05 -31.49 -0.21
C ASN A 717 -47.62 -31.07 -0.53
N VAL A 718 -47.46 -30.07 -1.42
CA VAL A 718 -46.17 -29.66 -1.95
C VAL A 718 -45.50 -28.70 -0.98
N LEU A 719 -44.31 -29.03 -0.51
CA LEU A 719 -43.42 -28.12 0.23
C LEU A 719 -42.38 -27.54 -0.72
N LEU A 720 -42.49 -26.24 -0.97
CA LEU A 720 -41.52 -25.48 -1.78
C LEU A 720 -40.50 -24.83 -0.87
N LYS A 721 -39.21 -24.99 -1.21
CA LYS A 721 -38.11 -24.31 -0.53
C LYS A 721 -37.20 -23.63 -1.54
N MET A 722 -36.88 -22.38 -1.34
CA MET A 722 -35.82 -21.70 -2.04
C MET A 722 -34.54 -21.77 -1.21
N ILE A 723 -33.45 -22.20 -1.82
CA ILE A 723 -32.19 -22.50 -1.13
C ILE A 723 -31.08 -21.74 -1.84
N ASP A 724 -30.19 -21.11 -1.09
CA ASP A 724 -28.98 -20.53 -1.64
C ASP A 724 -27.90 -21.58 -1.87
N ILE A 725 -26.80 -21.17 -2.50
CA ILE A 725 -25.66 -22.05 -2.81
C ILE A 725 -24.97 -22.63 -1.57
N ASN A 726 -25.19 -22.05 -0.39
CA ASN A 726 -24.67 -22.54 0.89
C ASN A 726 -25.60 -23.51 1.59
N GLY A 727 -26.74 -23.85 0.97
CA GLY A 727 -27.76 -24.73 1.54
C GLY A 727 -28.73 -24.04 2.51
N ARG A 728 -28.66 -22.70 2.64
CA ARG A 728 -29.54 -21.94 3.54
C ARG A 728 -30.91 -21.78 2.90
N ILE A 729 -31.96 -22.11 3.64
CA ILE A 729 -33.35 -21.92 3.20
C ILE A 729 -33.68 -20.43 3.35
N LEU A 730 -33.98 -19.78 2.20
CA LEU A 730 -34.32 -18.35 2.12
C LEU A 730 -35.84 -18.13 2.12
N PHE A 731 -36.56 -19.12 1.67
CA PHE A 731 -38.01 -19.08 1.56
C PHE A 731 -38.56 -20.50 1.68
N GLN A 732 -39.71 -20.63 2.34
CA GLN A 732 -40.42 -21.91 2.43
C GLN A 732 -41.91 -21.65 2.36
N LYS A 733 -42.64 -22.45 1.58
CA LYS A 733 -44.08 -22.36 1.43
C LYS A 733 -44.73 -23.74 1.23
N ALA A 734 -45.72 -24.06 1.99
CA ALA A 734 -46.57 -25.22 1.75
C ALA A 734 -47.71 -24.86 0.80
N VAL A 735 -48.05 -25.78 -0.11
CA VAL A 735 -49.10 -25.62 -1.11
C VAL A 735 -49.89 -26.93 -1.15
N ASP A 736 -51.17 -26.90 -0.88
CA ASP A 736 -51.99 -28.11 -0.79
C ASP A 736 -52.14 -28.84 -2.13
N PHE A 737 -52.26 -28.06 -3.23
CA PHE A 737 -52.40 -28.60 -4.55
C PHE A 737 -51.85 -27.70 -5.63
N ILE A 738 -51.10 -28.28 -6.55
CA ILE A 738 -50.62 -27.64 -7.79
C ILE A 738 -51.14 -28.46 -8.98
N GLN A 739 -51.91 -27.83 -9.86
CA GLN A 739 -52.54 -28.47 -11.02
C GLN A 739 -51.48 -28.71 -12.12
N GLU A 740 -51.57 -29.88 -12.78
CA GLU A 740 -50.71 -30.23 -13.92
C GLU A 740 -50.80 -29.19 -15.05
N LYS A 741 -49.70 -28.93 -15.73
CA LYS A 741 -49.57 -28.04 -16.90
C LYS A 741 -49.92 -26.56 -16.66
N TYR A 742 -50.47 -26.21 -15.49
CA TYR A 742 -50.67 -24.81 -15.12
C TYR A 742 -49.48 -24.26 -14.31
N PRO A 743 -48.97 -23.11 -14.69
CA PRO A 743 -47.86 -22.52 -13.95
C PRO A 743 -48.32 -22.09 -12.54
N TYR A 744 -47.59 -22.53 -11.50
CA TYR A 744 -47.75 -22.08 -10.15
C TYR A 744 -46.69 -21.00 -9.86
N GLN A 745 -47.11 -19.75 -9.66
CA GLN A 745 -46.24 -18.62 -9.39
C GLN A 745 -45.76 -18.62 -7.95
N VAL A 746 -44.43 -18.48 -7.80
CA VAL A 746 -43.75 -18.28 -6.54
C VAL A 746 -43.08 -16.91 -6.58
N ASN A 747 -43.53 -16.00 -5.73
CA ASN A 747 -42.87 -14.70 -5.55
C ASN A 747 -41.57 -14.91 -4.79
N LEU A 748 -40.50 -14.34 -5.30
CA LEU A 748 -39.18 -14.47 -4.72
C LEU A 748 -38.97 -13.45 -3.59
N PRO A 749 -38.28 -13.82 -2.51
CA PRO A 749 -37.84 -12.85 -1.51
C PRO A 749 -36.82 -11.89 -2.14
N LYS A 750 -36.66 -10.70 -1.55
CA LYS A 750 -35.60 -9.76 -1.95
C LYS A 750 -34.26 -10.35 -1.54
N VAL A 751 -33.51 -10.84 -2.51
CA VAL A 751 -32.17 -11.44 -2.35
C VAL A 751 -31.24 -10.86 -3.39
N ALA A 752 -29.94 -10.99 -3.20
CA ALA A 752 -28.95 -10.56 -4.17
C ALA A 752 -29.10 -11.32 -5.50
N PRO A 753 -28.75 -10.72 -6.64
CA PRO A 753 -28.59 -11.46 -7.89
C PRO A 753 -27.64 -12.65 -7.73
N GLY A 754 -28.00 -13.80 -8.28
CA GLY A 754 -27.18 -14.99 -8.11
C GLY A 754 -27.88 -16.29 -8.45
N TYR A 755 -27.21 -17.42 -8.18
CA TYR A 755 -27.73 -18.78 -8.36
C TYR A 755 -28.50 -19.24 -7.14
N TYR A 756 -29.69 -19.80 -7.38
CA TYR A 756 -30.58 -20.31 -6.36
C TYR A 756 -31.17 -21.64 -6.80
N PHE A 757 -31.67 -22.40 -5.83
CA PHE A 757 -32.37 -23.65 -6.07
C PHE A 757 -33.80 -23.54 -5.55
N ILE A 758 -34.74 -24.09 -6.31
CA ILE A 758 -36.08 -24.35 -5.84
C ILE A 758 -36.27 -25.83 -5.67
N GLN A 759 -36.53 -26.26 -4.47
CA GLN A 759 -36.87 -27.64 -4.13
C GLN A 759 -38.38 -27.75 -3.97
N ALA A 760 -38.97 -28.73 -4.61
CA ALA A 760 -40.34 -29.14 -4.42
C ALA A 760 -40.37 -30.56 -3.84
N THR A 761 -41.07 -30.75 -2.73
CA THR A 761 -41.29 -32.06 -2.10
C THR A 761 -42.79 -32.29 -2.01
N SER A 762 -43.27 -33.40 -2.51
CA SER A 762 -44.68 -33.83 -2.49
C SER A 762 -44.80 -35.28 -2.07
N GLU A 763 -46.01 -35.81 -2.09
CA GLU A 763 -46.26 -37.26 -1.87
C GLU A 763 -45.63 -38.13 -2.96
N GLU A 764 -45.40 -37.59 -4.18
CA GLU A 764 -44.79 -38.30 -5.30
C GLU A 764 -43.26 -38.27 -5.32
N GLY A 765 -42.64 -37.57 -4.34
CA GLY A 765 -41.19 -37.49 -4.20
C GLY A 765 -40.65 -36.06 -4.05
N MET A 766 -39.36 -35.90 -4.32
CA MET A 766 -38.67 -34.62 -4.25
C MET A 766 -38.05 -34.29 -5.61
N GLY A 767 -38.07 -33.03 -5.96
CA GLY A 767 -37.35 -32.46 -7.09
C GLY A 767 -36.66 -31.15 -6.76
N ILE A 768 -35.56 -30.87 -7.44
CA ILE A 768 -34.81 -29.64 -7.30
C ILE A 768 -34.44 -29.06 -8.66
N LYS A 769 -34.60 -27.77 -8.85
CA LYS A 769 -34.17 -27.04 -10.06
C LYS A 769 -33.40 -25.81 -9.69
N SER A 770 -32.37 -25.53 -10.45
CA SER A 770 -31.61 -24.28 -10.33
C SER A 770 -32.23 -23.16 -11.16
N PHE A 771 -32.11 -21.93 -10.71
CA PHE A 771 -32.49 -20.75 -11.46
C PHE A 771 -31.60 -19.56 -11.05
N ILE A 772 -31.58 -18.56 -11.91
CA ILE A 772 -30.79 -17.33 -11.70
C ILE A 772 -31.74 -16.20 -11.37
N ILE A 773 -31.41 -15.40 -10.39
CA ILE A 773 -32.05 -14.10 -10.11
C ILE A 773 -31.14 -12.99 -10.64
N LYS A 774 -31.73 -12.04 -11.40
CA LYS A 774 -31.04 -10.87 -11.94
C LYS A 774 -31.15 -9.67 -11.01
#